data_7401e452515adc52b3b69739bfdc3609
#
_entry.id   7401e452515adc52b3b69739bfdc3609
#
_cell.length_a   1.000
_cell.length_b   1.000
_cell.length_c   1.000
_cell.angle_alpha   90.00
_cell.angle_beta   90.00
_cell.angle_gamma   90.00
#
_symmetry.space_group_name_H-M   'P 1'
#
loop_
_entity.id
_entity.type
_entity.pdbx_description
1 polymer ?
#
loop_
_entity_poly.entity_id
_entity_poly.type
_entity_poly.pdbx_seq_one_letter_code
_entity_poly.pdbx_strand_id
1 'polypeptide(L)'
;MSIKIALAGNPNCGKTTLFNALTGSNQFVGNWPGVTVEKKEGKLKGHKDVIIMDLPGIYSLSPYTLEEVVARNYLITERPDAIINIVDGTNIERNLYLSTQIMELGIPVIMAVNMMDIVAKTGDQIDVAKLGKDLGCEVVEISALKGNGIQKAAEKAVALAQSKKAAEVVHSFDKAVEDAISNVKEALGSQVPESQKRFFAIKLLERDDKIAEQLQSVPDVSAEISALEEKFDDDTESIITNERYVYISSVVADSCKKSGEKKLTTSDKIDRIVTNRWLALPIFAVVMFIVYYVSVSTVGTWATDWANDGVFGDGWHLFGIKALAIPGIPSIIESGLNAVHCADWLSGLILDGIVAGVGAVLGFVPQMLVLFIFLAFLESCGYMARVAFIMDRIFRKFGLSGKSFIPMLIGTGCGVPGVMASRTIENDRDRKMTIMTTTFIPCGAKLPIIALIAGALFNGAWWVAPSAYFVGIIAIICSGIILKKTKMFAGDPAPFVMELPAYHWPTVSNVLRSMWERAWSFIKKAGTIILLSTIILWFLMNFGWVDGQFGMLEAEQLNDSILAAIGGVIAPIFTPLGWGDWKMAVAAVSGLIAKENVVGTFGILFGFAEVAEDGNEFWGQLANSLPQVAAYSFLVFNLLCAPCFAAMGAIKREMNNIKWFFFAIGYQCLLAYVASLCIYQIGTLITAGTFGIGTVVAFLLIIGFLYLLFRPYKESTTLKMDVKGMAKAK
;
A
#
# COMPACT_ATOMS: atom_id res chain seq x y z
N MET A 1 5.20 -24.60 34.77
CA MET A 1 4.70 -24.21 33.42
C MET A 1 4.63 -22.71 33.42
N SER A 2 5.10 -22.05 32.35
CA SER A 2 4.96 -20.60 32.21
C SER A 2 3.50 -20.25 31.90
N ILE A 3 2.95 -19.27 32.60
CA ILE A 3 1.61 -18.74 32.36
C ILE A 3 1.67 -17.87 31.07
N LYS A 4 0.76 -18.13 30.15
CA LYS A 4 0.62 -17.35 28.90
C LYS A 4 -0.61 -16.45 28.98
N ILE A 5 -0.43 -15.14 28.85
CA ILE A 5 -1.52 -14.16 28.83
C ILE A 5 -1.51 -13.47 27.46
N ALA A 6 -2.64 -13.46 26.77
CA ALA A 6 -2.81 -12.75 25.50
C ALA A 6 -3.35 -11.34 25.70
N LEU A 7 -2.80 -10.36 24.98
CA LEU A 7 -3.40 -9.04 24.85
C LEU A 7 -4.23 -9.00 23.57
N ALA A 8 -5.53 -8.77 23.69
CA ALA A 8 -6.46 -8.62 22.58
C ALA A 8 -7.15 -7.26 22.64
N GLY A 9 -7.54 -6.73 21.52
CA GLY A 9 -8.26 -5.45 21.44
C GLY A 9 -8.27 -4.86 20.05
N ASN A 10 -9.11 -3.87 19.87
CA ASN A 10 -9.25 -3.19 18.58
C ASN A 10 -7.97 -2.41 18.20
N PRO A 11 -7.76 -2.13 16.90
CA PRO A 11 -6.74 -1.19 16.49
C PRO A 11 -6.92 0.16 17.22
N ASN A 12 -5.81 0.78 17.59
CA ASN A 12 -5.76 2.09 18.27
C ASN A 12 -6.33 2.15 19.71
N CYS A 13 -6.77 1.06 20.31
CA CYS A 13 -7.21 1.03 21.72
C CYS A 13 -6.07 1.21 22.76
N GLY A 14 -4.81 1.34 22.29
CA GLY A 14 -3.63 1.50 23.16
C GLY A 14 -2.93 0.20 23.56
N LYS A 15 -3.18 -0.89 22.82
CA LYS A 15 -2.64 -2.24 23.09
C LYS A 15 -1.12 -2.28 23.13
N THR A 16 -0.44 -1.75 22.11
CA THR A 16 1.04 -1.68 22.06
C THR A 16 1.63 -0.84 23.20
N THR A 17 0.96 0.24 23.58
CA THR A 17 1.37 1.08 24.72
C THR A 17 1.30 0.28 26.03
N LEU A 18 0.21 -0.47 26.22
CA LEU A 18 0.06 -1.35 27.39
C LEU A 18 1.10 -2.48 27.38
N PHE A 19 1.32 -3.13 26.24
CA PHE A 19 2.33 -4.18 26.08
C PHE A 19 3.73 -3.69 26.47
N ASN A 20 4.14 -2.53 25.97
CA ASN A 20 5.42 -1.93 26.29
C ASN A 20 5.55 -1.56 27.78
N ALA A 21 4.47 -1.08 28.38
CA ALA A 21 4.45 -0.78 29.82
C ALA A 21 4.60 -2.03 30.69
N LEU A 22 3.94 -3.14 30.31
CA LEU A 22 3.96 -4.42 31.01
C LEU A 22 5.29 -5.17 30.88
N THR A 23 5.90 -5.16 29.67
CA THR A 23 7.09 -5.99 29.38
C THR A 23 8.40 -5.21 29.43
N GLY A 24 8.39 -3.91 29.16
CA GLY A 24 9.60 -3.08 29.11
C GLY A 24 10.52 -3.45 27.93
N SER A 25 11.83 -3.58 28.21
CA SER A 25 12.84 -3.92 27.19
C SER A 25 12.96 -5.42 26.88
N ASN A 26 12.30 -6.29 27.64
CA ASN A 26 12.38 -7.75 27.50
C ASN A 26 11.34 -8.26 26.50
N GLN A 27 11.49 -7.91 25.24
CA GLN A 27 10.56 -8.26 24.17
C GLN A 27 11.27 -9.08 23.09
N PHE A 28 10.57 -10.06 22.55
CA PHE A 28 10.93 -10.76 21.33
C PHE A 28 9.99 -10.32 20.22
N VAL A 29 10.56 -9.92 19.09
CA VAL A 29 9.82 -9.49 17.89
C VAL A 29 10.19 -10.41 16.74
N GLY A 30 9.19 -11.01 16.13
CA GLY A 30 9.34 -11.90 14.97
C GLY A 30 8.08 -11.84 14.11
N ASN A 31 7.90 -12.81 13.25
CA ASN A 31 6.66 -12.98 12.49
C ASN A 31 5.93 -14.24 12.94
N TRP A 32 4.61 -14.22 12.83
CA TRP A 32 3.83 -15.44 13.01
C TRP A 32 4.20 -16.48 11.94
N PRO A 33 4.26 -17.76 12.27
CA PRO A 33 4.66 -18.80 11.31
C PRO A 33 3.81 -18.76 10.04
N GLY A 34 4.47 -18.70 8.88
CA GLY A 34 3.84 -18.75 7.57
C GLY A 34 3.15 -17.46 7.07
N VAL A 35 3.19 -16.38 7.86
CA VAL A 35 2.58 -15.09 7.51
C VAL A 35 3.50 -13.91 7.80
N THR A 36 3.22 -12.75 7.19
CA THR A 36 3.99 -11.50 7.39
C THR A 36 3.51 -10.67 8.58
N VAL A 37 2.60 -11.21 9.39
CA VAL A 37 2.06 -10.54 10.57
C VAL A 37 3.08 -10.58 11.70
N GLU A 38 3.34 -9.43 12.32
CA GLU A 38 4.31 -9.29 13.41
C GLU A 38 3.84 -10.00 14.68
N LYS A 39 4.73 -10.79 15.28
CA LYS A 39 4.52 -11.46 16.56
C LYS A 39 5.37 -10.79 17.62
N LYS A 40 4.76 -10.33 18.70
CA LYS A 40 5.45 -9.76 19.86
C LYS A 40 5.14 -10.56 21.10
N GLU A 41 6.17 -10.99 21.79
CA GLU A 41 6.05 -11.64 23.10
C GLU A 41 7.07 -11.04 24.09
N GLY A 42 6.70 -11.00 25.35
CA GLY A 42 7.59 -10.46 26.39
C GLY A 42 7.25 -10.99 27.76
N LYS A 43 8.22 -10.95 28.67
CA LYS A 43 8.01 -11.34 30.07
C LYS A 43 7.39 -10.19 30.86
N LEU A 44 6.39 -10.52 31.68
CA LEU A 44 5.76 -9.54 32.56
C LEU A 44 6.76 -9.04 33.61
N LYS A 45 6.84 -7.73 33.79
CA LYS A 45 7.65 -7.12 34.85
C LYS A 45 7.22 -7.64 36.22
N GLY A 46 8.17 -8.08 37.03
CA GLY A 46 7.92 -8.66 38.37
C GLY A 46 7.54 -10.15 38.38
N HIS A 47 7.22 -10.76 37.25
CA HIS A 47 6.81 -12.16 37.12
C HIS A 47 7.59 -12.86 36.02
N LYS A 48 8.69 -13.56 36.39
CA LYS A 48 9.58 -14.20 35.41
C LYS A 48 8.94 -15.37 34.65
N ASP A 49 7.91 -15.97 35.21
CA ASP A 49 7.21 -17.14 34.68
C ASP A 49 5.95 -16.79 33.87
N VAL A 50 5.66 -15.50 33.69
CA VAL A 50 4.49 -15.03 32.94
C VAL A 50 4.94 -14.41 31.62
N ILE A 51 4.40 -14.92 30.51
CA ILE A 51 4.64 -14.46 29.17
C ILE A 51 3.41 -13.71 28.67
N ILE A 52 3.59 -12.48 28.23
CA ILE A 52 2.57 -11.68 27.57
C ILE A 52 2.74 -11.80 26.06
N MET A 53 1.67 -12.16 25.36
CA MET A 53 1.59 -12.23 23.90
C MET A 53 0.78 -11.07 23.37
N ASP A 54 1.36 -10.20 22.54
CA ASP A 54 0.64 -9.12 21.86
C ASP A 54 0.01 -9.66 20.58
N LEU A 55 -1.32 -9.79 20.54
CA LEU A 55 -2.05 -10.18 19.34
C LEU A 55 -2.19 -8.98 18.40
N PRO A 56 -2.33 -9.21 17.10
CA PRO A 56 -2.69 -8.14 16.17
C PRO A 56 -3.95 -7.37 16.61
N GLY A 57 -4.05 -6.11 16.27
CA GLY A 57 -5.29 -5.33 16.50
C GLY A 57 -6.37 -5.79 15.53
N ILE A 58 -7.51 -6.23 16.07
CA ILE A 58 -8.60 -6.82 15.30
C ILE A 58 -9.93 -6.20 15.72
N TYR A 59 -10.90 -6.16 14.81
CA TYR A 59 -12.26 -5.72 15.11
C TYR A 59 -13.21 -6.87 15.37
N SER A 60 -12.90 -8.05 14.84
CA SER A 60 -13.71 -9.25 14.93
C SER A 60 -12.82 -10.51 14.93
N LEU A 61 -13.36 -11.63 15.37
CA LEU A 61 -12.77 -12.95 15.16
C LEU A 61 -13.26 -13.62 13.86
N SER A 62 -13.92 -12.86 12.97
CA SER A 62 -14.29 -13.32 11.63
C SER A 62 -13.09 -13.21 10.68
N PRO A 63 -12.94 -14.11 9.67
CA PRO A 63 -11.70 -14.25 8.91
C PRO A 63 -11.58 -13.29 7.72
N TYR A 64 -11.83 -11.99 7.93
CA TYR A 64 -11.74 -11.00 6.85
C TYR A 64 -10.31 -10.54 6.56
N THR A 65 -9.43 -10.54 7.57
CA THR A 65 -8.04 -10.12 7.46
C THR A 65 -7.09 -11.21 7.94
N LEU A 66 -5.80 -11.14 7.50
CA LEU A 66 -4.76 -12.08 7.98
C LEU A 66 -4.53 -11.94 9.48
N GLU A 67 -4.59 -10.71 9.98
CA GLU A 67 -4.47 -10.37 11.40
C GLU A 67 -5.57 -11.04 12.23
N GLU A 68 -6.82 -11.01 11.76
CA GLU A 68 -7.96 -11.66 12.41
C GLU A 68 -7.83 -13.18 12.40
N VAL A 69 -7.39 -13.76 11.28
CA VAL A 69 -7.12 -15.20 11.17
C VAL A 69 -6.02 -15.61 12.15
N VAL A 70 -4.93 -14.85 12.25
CA VAL A 70 -3.81 -15.16 13.15
C VAL A 70 -4.24 -15.07 14.61
N ALA A 71 -4.91 -13.98 15.01
CA ALA A 71 -5.39 -13.80 16.38
C ALA A 71 -6.39 -14.90 16.77
N ARG A 72 -7.36 -15.20 15.92
CA ARG A 72 -8.34 -16.25 16.13
C ARG A 72 -7.70 -17.63 16.28
N ASN A 73 -6.83 -18.00 15.34
CA ASN A 73 -6.16 -19.29 15.38
C ASN A 73 -5.34 -19.45 16.65
N TYR A 74 -4.61 -18.42 17.08
CA TYR A 74 -3.88 -18.43 18.34
C TYR A 74 -4.82 -18.66 19.53
N LEU A 75 -5.92 -17.94 19.61
CA LEU A 75 -6.87 -18.07 20.72
C LEU A 75 -7.56 -19.43 20.77
N ILE A 76 -7.85 -20.04 19.63
CA ILE A 76 -8.52 -21.35 19.54
C ILE A 76 -7.53 -22.50 19.79
N THR A 77 -6.34 -22.46 19.15
CA THR A 77 -5.40 -23.61 19.16
C THR A 77 -4.42 -23.56 20.32
N GLU A 78 -3.80 -22.42 20.60
CA GLU A 78 -2.80 -22.26 21.68
C GLU A 78 -3.44 -22.07 23.06
N ARG A 79 -4.67 -21.55 23.09
CA ARG A 79 -5.47 -21.31 24.31
C ARG A 79 -4.66 -20.73 25.45
N PRO A 80 -4.40 -19.42 25.47
CA PRO A 80 -3.71 -18.76 26.57
C PRO A 80 -4.44 -18.97 27.90
N ASP A 81 -3.72 -18.94 29.01
CA ASP A 81 -4.28 -19.15 30.35
C ASP A 81 -5.24 -18.03 30.79
N ALA A 82 -5.05 -16.80 30.23
CA ALA A 82 -5.97 -15.68 30.37
C ALA A 82 -5.82 -14.70 29.18
N ILE A 83 -6.84 -13.85 29.00
CA ILE A 83 -6.83 -12.76 28.03
C ILE A 83 -7.01 -11.43 28.77
N ILE A 84 -6.19 -10.44 28.46
CA ILE A 84 -6.44 -9.04 28.77
C ILE A 84 -7.06 -8.41 27.52
N ASN A 85 -8.36 -8.16 27.54
CA ASN A 85 -9.08 -7.50 26.47
C ASN A 85 -9.05 -5.99 26.72
N ILE A 86 -8.39 -5.25 25.83
CA ILE A 86 -8.23 -3.79 25.93
C ILE A 86 -9.34 -3.13 25.14
N VAL A 87 -10.10 -2.29 25.81
CA VAL A 87 -11.27 -1.57 25.30
C VAL A 87 -11.02 -0.07 25.38
N ASP A 88 -11.25 0.65 24.29
CA ASP A 88 -11.23 2.11 24.30
C ASP A 88 -12.50 2.66 24.96
N GLY A 89 -12.35 3.29 26.12
CA GLY A 89 -13.46 3.88 26.87
C GLY A 89 -14.16 5.04 26.15
N THR A 90 -13.49 5.69 25.19
CA THR A 90 -14.09 6.77 24.39
C THR A 90 -15.03 6.25 23.30
N ASN A 91 -14.83 4.98 22.87
CA ASN A 91 -15.61 4.29 21.84
C ASN A 91 -16.04 2.89 22.30
N ILE A 92 -16.58 2.79 23.52
CA ILE A 92 -16.83 1.53 24.20
C ILE A 92 -17.74 0.59 23.41
N GLU A 93 -18.85 1.11 22.85
CA GLU A 93 -19.87 0.34 22.14
C GLU A 93 -19.28 -0.51 21.01
N ARG A 94 -18.41 0.06 20.20
CA ARG A 94 -17.76 -0.63 19.10
C ARG A 94 -16.73 -1.65 19.57
N ASN A 95 -15.99 -1.33 20.64
CA ASN A 95 -14.96 -2.23 21.16
C ASN A 95 -15.57 -3.46 21.83
N LEU A 96 -16.78 -3.36 22.37
CA LEU A 96 -17.49 -4.47 22.97
C LEU A 96 -17.89 -5.56 21.97
N TYR A 97 -17.95 -5.26 20.67
CA TYR A 97 -18.24 -6.26 19.65
C TYR A 97 -17.18 -7.40 19.64
N LEU A 98 -15.90 -7.04 19.64
CA LEU A 98 -14.83 -8.02 19.79
C LEU A 98 -14.87 -8.70 21.18
N SER A 99 -15.19 -7.92 22.22
CA SER A 99 -15.24 -8.45 23.59
C SER A 99 -16.26 -9.57 23.75
N THR A 100 -17.46 -9.43 23.16
CA THR A 100 -18.47 -10.50 23.18
C THR A 100 -17.97 -11.79 22.52
N GLN A 101 -17.27 -11.69 21.39
CA GLN A 101 -16.71 -12.86 20.70
C GLN A 101 -15.57 -13.52 21.48
N ILE A 102 -14.72 -12.74 22.14
CA ILE A 102 -13.63 -13.26 22.99
C ILE A 102 -14.21 -14.05 24.18
N MET A 103 -15.30 -13.57 24.78
CA MET A 103 -15.94 -14.27 25.91
C MET A 103 -16.54 -15.62 25.48
N GLU A 104 -17.04 -15.74 24.26
CA GLU A 104 -17.59 -16.98 23.71
C GLU A 104 -16.54 -18.10 23.57
N LEU A 105 -15.24 -17.76 23.56
CA LEU A 105 -14.16 -18.76 23.50
C LEU A 105 -13.98 -19.55 24.80
N GLY A 106 -14.62 -19.12 25.91
CA GLY A 106 -14.49 -19.78 27.21
C GLY A 106 -13.09 -19.76 27.81
N ILE A 107 -12.30 -18.75 27.49
CA ILE A 107 -11.00 -18.44 28.08
C ILE A 107 -11.20 -17.40 29.17
N PRO A 108 -10.48 -17.47 30.32
CA PRO A 108 -10.55 -16.43 31.35
C PRO A 108 -10.22 -15.04 30.79
N VAL A 109 -11.10 -14.04 30.96
CA VAL A 109 -10.97 -12.70 30.38
C VAL A 109 -11.00 -11.63 31.49
N ILE A 110 -10.04 -10.71 31.43
CA ILE A 110 -10.10 -9.42 32.12
C ILE A 110 -10.26 -8.32 31.09
N MET A 111 -11.22 -7.43 31.30
CA MET A 111 -11.40 -6.25 30.47
C MET A 111 -10.64 -5.07 31.07
N ALA A 112 -9.76 -4.46 30.29
CA ALA A 112 -9.03 -3.25 30.63
C ALA A 112 -9.60 -2.06 29.84
N VAL A 113 -10.43 -1.24 30.45
CA VAL A 113 -10.99 -0.03 29.85
C VAL A 113 -9.92 1.05 29.87
N ASN A 114 -9.40 1.38 28.71
CA ASN A 114 -8.32 2.34 28.52
C ASN A 114 -8.85 3.74 28.19
N MET A 115 -7.96 4.73 28.23
CA MET A 115 -8.27 6.15 27.94
C MET A 115 -9.25 6.77 28.97
N MET A 116 -9.33 6.24 30.19
CA MET A 116 -10.19 6.78 31.25
C MET A 116 -9.86 8.22 31.63
N ASP A 117 -8.64 8.66 31.39
CA ASP A 117 -8.25 10.08 31.54
C ASP A 117 -8.88 11.00 30.48
N ILE A 118 -9.23 10.48 29.31
CA ILE A 118 -9.97 11.21 28.26
C ILE A 118 -11.46 11.19 28.60
N VAL A 119 -12.01 10.02 28.96
CA VAL A 119 -13.41 9.86 29.40
C VAL A 119 -13.74 10.83 30.54
N ALA A 120 -12.85 10.94 31.54
CA ALA A 120 -13.03 11.90 32.63
C ALA A 120 -13.02 13.37 32.16
N LYS A 121 -12.24 13.71 31.12
CA LYS A 121 -12.21 15.08 30.56
C LYS A 121 -13.45 15.43 29.73
N THR A 122 -14.08 14.45 29.08
CA THR A 122 -15.33 14.65 28.33
C THR A 122 -16.54 14.76 29.26
N GLY A 123 -16.39 14.40 30.53
CA GLY A 123 -17.46 14.37 31.50
C GLY A 123 -18.35 13.12 31.42
N ASP A 124 -17.98 12.18 30.60
CA ASP A 124 -18.65 10.89 30.50
C ASP A 124 -18.32 10.02 31.73
N GLN A 125 -19.26 9.18 32.14
CA GLN A 125 -19.10 8.27 33.28
C GLN A 125 -19.35 6.85 32.83
N ILE A 126 -18.41 5.97 33.13
CA ILE A 126 -18.51 4.53 32.89
C ILE A 126 -18.53 3.83 34.23
N ASP A 127 -19.62 3.14 34.53
CA ASP A 127 -19.73 2.30 35.73
C ASP A 127 -19.10 0.94 35.43
N VAL A 128 -17.82 0.81 35.77
CA VAL A 128 -17.04 -0.42 35.50
C VAL A 128 -17.54 -1.62 36.30
N ALA A 129 -18.15 -1.41 37.47
CA ALA A 129 -18.71 -2.48 38.29
C ALA A 129 -19.96 -3.07 37.64
N LYS A 130 -20.84 -2.19 37.15
CA LYS A 130 -22.05 -2.58 36.42
C LYS A 130 -21.68 -3.24 35.07
N LEU A 131 -20.77 -2.59 34.31
CA LEU A 131 -20.25 -3.13 33.06
C LEU A 131 -19.68 -4.55 33.23
N GLY A 132 -18.93 -4.79 34.30
CA GLY A 132 -18.36 -6.10 34.59
C GLY A 132 -19.42 -7.14 34.91
N LYS A 133 -20.49 -6.76 35.64
CA LYS A 133 -21.62 -7.63 35.95
C LYS A 133 -22.41 -7.99 34.68
N ASP A 134 -22.68 -6.99 33.83
CA ASP A 134 -23.46 -7.19 32.61
C ASP A 134 -22.72 -8.00 31.56
N LEU A 135 -21.39 -7.94 31.54
CA LEU A 135 -20.53 -8.70 30.62
C LEU A 135 -20.05 -10.05 31.19
N GLY A 136 -20.21 -10.30 32.49
CA GLY A 136 -19.74 -11.55 33.13
C GLY A 136 -18.22 -11.64 33.29
N CYS A 137 -17.48 -10.52 33.29
CA CYS A 137 -16.04 -10.50 33.45
C CYS A 137 -15.57 -9.38 34.40
N GLU A 138 -14.35 -9.51 34.89
CA GLU A 138 -13.77 -8.46 35.73
C GLU A 138 -13.28 -7.28 34.89
N VAL A 139 -13.65 -6.05 35.24
CA VAL A 139 -13.30 -4.82 34.53
C VAL A 139 -12.33 -3.98 35.36
N VAL A 140 -11.31 -3.42 34.72
CA VAL A 140 -10.31 -2.55 35.34
C VAL A 140 -10.15 -1.28 34.51
N GLU A 141 -10.21 -0.14 35.18
CA GLU A 141 -9.91 1.16 34.57
C GLU A 141 -8.41 1.33 34.41
N ILE A 142 -7.97 1.72 33.20
CA ILE A 142 -6.56 2.01 32.93
C ILE A 142 -6.39 3.32 32.13
N SER A 143 -5.20 3.88 32.23
CA SER A 143 -4.67 4.84 31.26
C SER A 143 -3.26 4.38 30.89
N ALA A 144 -3.16 3.69 29.77
CA ALA A 144 -1.89 3.10 29.31
C ALA A 144 -0.80 4.18 29.09
N LEU A 145 -1.21 5.36 28.62
CA LEU A 145 -0.29 6.48 28.38
C LEU A 145 0.25 7.07 29.69
N LYS A 146 -0.57 7.15 30.75
CA LYS A 146 -0.18 7.69 32.06
C LYS A 146 0.35 6.64 33.01
N GLY A 147 0.27 5.37 32.68
CA GLY A 147 0.72 4.26 33.52
C GLY A 147 -0.25 3.89 34.65
N ASN A 148 -1.45 4.49 34.71
CA ASN A 148 -2.42 4.24 35.77
C ASN A 148 -3.16 2.91 35.54
N GLY A 149 -3.37 2.14 36.62
CA GLY A 149 -4.17 0.92 36.60
C GLY A 149 -3.52 -0.29 35.94
N ILE A 150 -2.38 -0.14 35.27
CA ILE A 150 -1.70 -1.20 34.48
C ILE A 150 -1.30 -2.38 35.38
N GLN A 151 -0.65 -2.09 36.51
CA GLN A 151 -0.20 -3.12 37.44
C GLN A 151 -1.37 -3.92 38.00
N LYS A 152 -2.47 -3.24 38.36
CA LYS A 152 -3.70 -3.87 38.88
C LYS A 152 -4.32 -4.80 37.83
N ALA A 153 -4.34 -4.41 36.55
CA ALA A 153 -4.85 -5.26 35.48
C ALA A 153 -3.97 -6.50 35.27
N ALA A 154 -2.65 -6.34 35.33
CA ALA A 154 -1.71 -7.46 35.22
C ALA A 154 -1.84 -8.47 36.38
N GLU A 155 -1.87 -7.99 37.61
CA GLU A 155 -2.01 -8.86 38.81
C GLU A 155 -3.31 -9.66 38.80
N LYS A 156 -4.43 -8.99 38.41
CA LYS A 156 -5.71 -9.66 38.28
C LYS A 156 -5.70 -10.70 37.14
N ALA A 157 -5.06 -10.40 36.02
CA ALA A 157 -4.91 -11.36 34.92
C ALA A 157 -4.10 -12.60 35.34
N VAL A 158 -3.03 -12.39 36.08
CA VAL A 158 -2.23 -13.53 36.67
C VAL A 158 -3.06 -14.36 37.64
N ALA A 159 -3.79 -13.71 38.56
CA ALA A 159 -4.66 -14.41 39.52
C ALA A 159 -5.76 -15.21 38.80
N LEU A 160 -6.37 -14.61 37.76
CA LEU A 160 -7.39 -15.28 36.96
C LEU A 160 -6.83 -16.48 36.18
N ALA A 161 -5.65 -16.34 35.57
CA ALA A 161 -4.95 -17.43 34.89
C ALA A 161 -4.63 -18.61 35.83
N GLN A 162 -4.28 -18.30 37.08
CA GLN A 162 -4.01 -19.34 38.11
C GLN A 162 -5.29 -20.04 38.55
N SER A 163 -6.41 -19.34 38.65
CA SER A 163 -7.71 -19.89 39.04
C SER A 163 -8.32 -20.84 38.04
N LYS A 164 -7.93 -20.72 36.77
CA LYS A 164 -8.50 -21.45 35.60
C LYS A 164 -10.02 -21.38 35.50
N LYS A 165 -10.64 -20.32 36.08
CA LYS A 165 -12.08 -20.12 36.01
C LYS A 165 -12.43 -19.58 34.61
N ALA A 166 -13.16 -20.36 33.82
CA ALA A 166 -13.64 -19.93 32.50
C ALA A 166 -14.54 -18.72 32.61
N ALA A 167 -14.54 -17.88 31.59
CA ALA A 167 -15.51 -16.78 31.48
C ALA A 167 -16.91 -17.36 31.34
N GLU A 168 -17.87 -16.78 32.07
CA GLU A 168 -19.29 -17.10 31.91
C GLU A 168 -19.86 -16.21 30.80
N VAL A 169 -20.46 -16.83 29.79
CA VAL A 169 -21.14 -16.11 28.72
C VAL A 169 -22.52 -15.70 29.23
N VAL A 170 -22.68 -14.41 29.53
CA VAL A 170 -23.93 -13.87 30.10
C VAL A 170 -24.88 -13.39 29.00
N HIS A 171 -24.37 -13.03 27.81
CA HIS A 171 -25.19 -12.53 26.71
C HIS A 171 -26.08 -13.61 26.09
N SER A 172 -27.31 -13.22 25.82
CA SER A 172 -28.34 -14.04 25.18
C SER A 172 -28.93 -13.24 24.01
N PHE A 173 -29.17 -13.93 22.89
CA PHE A 173 -29.77 -13.40 21.69
C PHE A 173 -31.30 -13.63 21.68
N ASP A 174 -31.99 -13.24 20.59
CA ASP A 174 -33.40 -13.61 20.43
C ASP A 174 -33.60 -15.12 20.61
N LYS A 175 -34.75 -15.51 21.15
CA LYS A 175 -35.07 -16.92 21.46
C LYS A 175 -34.84 -17.85 20.28
N ALA A 176 -35.20 -17.44 19.06
CA ALA A 176 -35.05 -18.32 17.89
C ALA A 176 -33.55 -18.51 17.54
N VAL A 177 -32.72 -17.48 17.74
CA VAL A 177 -31.27 -17.58 17.52
C VAL A 177 -30.64 -18.49 18.59
N GLU A 178 -31.05 -18.37 19.86
CA GLU A 178 -30.57 -19.23 20.95
C GLU A 178 -31.02 -20.70 20.77
N ASP A 179 -32.24 -20.94 20.30
CA ASP A 179 -32.71 -22.29 19.97
C ASP A 179 -31.85 -22.90 18.84
N ALA A 180 -31.58 -22.15 17.76
CA ALA A 180 -30.70 -22.58 16.69
C ALA A 180 -29.28 -22.87 17.17
N ILE A 181 -28.69 -21.97 18.01
CA ILE A 181 -27.37 -22.19 18.63
C ILE A 181 -27.36 -23.47 19.44
N SER A 182 -28.43 -23.75 20.21
CA SER A 182 -28.53 -24.94 21.05
C SER A 182 -28.58 -26.23 20.19
N ASN A 183 -29.36 -26.24 19.10
CA ASN A 183 -29.38 -27.36 18.18
C ASN A 183 -28.02 -27.64 17.55
N VAL A 184 -27.33 -26.59 17.11
CA VAL A 184 -26.00 -26.74 16.51
C VAL A 184 -24.96 -27.20 17.56
N LYS A 185 -25.05 -26.73 18.83
CA LYS A 185 -24.21 -27.22 19.92
C LYS A 185 -24.39 -28.73 20.16
N GLU A 186 -25.60 -29.24 20.11
CA GLU A 186 -25.86 -30.65 20.22
C GLU A 186 -25.30 -31.44 19.04
N ALA A 187 -25.45 -30.91 17.81
CA ALA A 187 -24.94 -31.51 16.58
C ALA A 187 -23.39 -31.57 16.55
N LEU A 188 -22.70 -30.64 17.18
CA LEU A 188 -21.24 -30.65 17.34
C LEU A 188 -20.72 -31.83 18.20
N GLY A 189 -21.55 -32.38 19.09
CA GLY A 189 -21.18 -33.52 19.92
C GLY A 189 -19.90 -33.32 20.74
N SER A 190 -18.98 -34.29 20.69
CA SER A 190 -17.71 -34.28 21.43
C SER A 190 -16.53 -33.76 20.61
N GLN A 191 -16.72 -33.27 19.37
CA GLN A 191 -15.64 -32.82 18.52
C GLN A 191 -14.99 -31.54 19.03
N VAL A 192 -15.73 -30.75 19.79
CA VAL A 192 -15.29 -29.44 20.33
C VAL A 192 -15.46 -29.45 21.85
N PRO A 193 -14.50 -28.88 22.62
CA PRO A 193 -14.65 -28.72 24.05
C PRO A 193 -15.91 -27.94 24.42
N GLU A 194 -16.59 -28.32 25.52
CA GLU A 194 -17.85 -27.72 25.94
C GLU A 194 -17.79 -26.19 26.02
N SER A 195 -16.67 -25.66 26.52
CA SER A 195 -16.44 -24.22 26.65
C SER A 195 -16.36 -23.47 25.33
N GLN A 196 -16.14 -24.14 24.19
CA GLN A 196 -16.01 -23.52 22.87
C GLN A 196 -17.24 -23.80 21.98
N LYS A 197 -18.11 -24.70 22.36
CA LYS A 197 -19.27 -25.11 21.52
C LYS A 197 -20.13 -23.95 21.09
N ARG A 198 -20.37 -22.96 21.98
CA ARG A 198 -21.15 -21.76 21.63
C ARG A 198 -20.49 -20.96 20.51
N PHE A 199 -19.19 -20.72 20.61
CA PHE A 199 -18.44 -19.99 19.59
C PHE A 199 -18.48 -20.72 18.24
N PHE A 200 -18.24 -22.04 18.22
CA PHE A 200 -18.28 -22.83 17.01
C PHE A 200 -19.69 -22.88 16.41
N ALA A 201 -20.73 -23.02 17.24
CA ALA A 201 -22.12 -23.03 16.78
C ALA A 201 -22.50 -21.70 16.09
N ILE A 202 -22.17 -20.58 16.72
CA ILE A 202 -22.41 -19.26 16.15
C ILE A 202 -21.66 -19.09 14.82
N LYS A 203 -20.41 -19.48 14.75
CA LYS A 203 -19.60 -19.36 13.53
C LYS A 203 -20.08 -20.27 12.39
N LEU A 204 -20.63 -21.44 12.69
CA LEU A 204 -21.27 -22.30 11.68
C LEU A 204 -22.56 -21.65 11.15
N LEU A 205 -23.37 -21.04 12.01
CA LEU A 205 -24.54 -20.29 11.59
C LEU A 205 -24.17 -19.05 10.75
N GLU A 206 -23.06 -18.39 11.06
CA GLU A 206 -22.47 -17.29 10.25
C GLU A 206 -21.83 -17.80 8.94
N ARG A 207 -21.89 -19.09 8.63
CA ARG A 207 -21.28 -19.74 7.43
C ARG A 207 -19.76 -19.54 7.34
N ASP A 208 -19.05 -19.54 8.48
CA ASP A 208 -17.60 -19.39 8.52
C ASP A 208 -16.89 -20.67 8.07
N ASP A 209 -16.49 -20.73 6.79
CA ASP A 209 -15.81 -21.89 6.19
C ASP A 209 -14.50 -22.25 6.92
N LYS A 210 -13.81 -21.27 7.53
CA LYS A 210 -12.55 -21.49 8.23
C LYS A 210 -12.72 -22.22 9.57
N ILE A 211 -13.86 -22.06 10.19
CA ILE A 211 -14.23 -22.85 11.38
C ILE A 211 -14.67 -24.24 10.95
N ALA A 212 -15.41 -24.37 9.86
CA ALA A 212 -15.80 -25.67 9.32
C ALA A 212 -14.56 -26.53 8.96
N GLU A 213 -13.50 -25.93 8.41
CA GLU A 213 -12.23 -26.62 8.11
C GLU A 213 -11.52 -27.19 9.36
N GLN A 214 -11.81 -26.71 10.57
CA GLN A 214 -11.21 -27.20 11.83
C GLN A 214 -11.94 -28.40 12.43
N LEU A 215 -13.13 -28.70 11.95
CA LEU A 215 -13.95 -29.82 12.42
C LEU A 215 -13.61 -31.09 11.63
N GLN A 216 -13.66 -32.25 12.33
CA GLN A 216 -13.48 -33.55 11.68
C GLN A 216 -14.68 -33.91 10.78
N SER A 217 -15.87 -33.50 11.20
CA SER A 217 -17.12 -33.65 10.48
C SER A 217 -17.96 -32.38 10.68
N VAL A 218 -18.32 -31.70 9.61
CA VAL A 218 -19.16 -30.51 9.68
C VAL A 218 -20.62 -30.95 9.79
N PRO A 219 -21.34 -30.57 10.86
CA PRO A 219 -22.78 -30.88 10.96
C PRO A 219 -23.54 -30.10 9.91
N ASP A 220 -24.63 -30.70 9.41
CA ASP A 220 -25.55 -30.00 8.52
C ASP A 220 -26.41 -29.03 9.34
N VAL A 221 -26.21 -27.74 9.12
CA VAL A 221 -26.93 -26.64 9.79
C VAL A 221 -27.86 -25.90 8.84
N SER A 222 -28.09 -26.43 7.66
CA SER A 222 -28.87 -25.76 6.61
C SER A 222 -30.34 -25.50 7.02
N ALA A 223 -30.92 -26.36 7.83
CA ALA A 223 -32.29 -26.21 8.32
C ALA A 223 -32.42 -25.04 9.30
N GLU A 224 -31.48 -24.91 10.24
CA GLU A 224 -31.42 -23.82 11.23
C GLU A 224 -31.18 -22.48 10.53
N ILE A 225 -30.26 -22.45 9.57
CA ILE A 225 -29.97 -21.25 8.77
C ILE A 225 -31.23 -20.81 8.01
N SER A 226 -31.87 -21.71 7.28
CA SER A 226 -33.09 -21.39 6.50
C SER A 226 -34.23 -20.90 7.38
N ALA A 227 -34.42 -21.49 8.56
CA ALA A 227 -35.45 -21.08 9.50
C ALA A 227 -35.21 -19.65 10.07
N LEU A 228 -33.93 -19.30 10.32
CA LEU A 228 -33.56 -17.95 10.78
C LEU A 228 -33.74 -16.92 9.66
N GLU A 229 -33.25 -17.23 8.46
CA GLU A 229 -33.36 -16.33 7.29
C GLU A 229 -34.82 -16.08 6.91
N GLU A 230 -35.68 -17.08 6.98
CA GLU A 230 -37.12 -16.91 6.73
C GLU A 230 -37.80 -16.05 7.83
N LYS A 231 -37.41 -16.23 9.11
CA LYS A 231 -38.01 -15.48 10.22
C LYS A 231 -37.62 -14.01 10.22
N PHE A 232 -36.36 -13.69 9.93
CA PHE A 232 -35.82 -12.35 10.05
C PHE A 232 -35.66 -11.58 8.73
N ASP A 233 -35.92 -12.25 7.59
CA ASP A 233 -35.81 -11.71 6.21
C ASP A 233 -34.43 -11.08 5.95
N ASP A 234 -33.37 -11.74 6.47
CA ASP A 234 -31.97 -11.30 6.35
C ASP A 234 -31.03 -12.52 6.39
N ASP A 235 -29.76 -12.37 5.97
CA ASP A 235 -28.78 -13.44 6.10
C ASP A 235 -28.37 -13.68 7.56
N THR A 236 -27.95 -14.91 7.88
CA THR A 236 -27.64 -15.28 9.27
C THR A 236 -26.46 -14.54 9.85
N GLU A 237 -25.48 -14.09 9.05
CA GLU A 237 -24.35 -13.26 9.51
C GLU A 237 -24.85 -11.89 9.96
N SER A 238 -25.72 -11.26 9.18
CA SER A 238 -26.36 -9.99 9.52
C SER A 238 -27.25 -10.11 10.75
N ILE A 239 -28.05 -11.17 10.86
CA ILE A 239 -28.92 -11.43 12.02
C ILE A 239 -28.09 -11.51 13.31
N ILE A 240 -27.06 -12.34 13.35
CA ILE A 240 -26.21 -12.52 14.53
C ILE A 240 -25.46 -11.24 14.88
N THR A 241 -24.99 -10.51 13.86
CA THR A 241 -24.32 -9.22 14.04
C THR A 241 -25.28 -8.20 14.66
N ASN A 242 -26.51 -8.12 14.19
CA ASN A 242 -27.53 -7.23 14.73
C ASN A 242 -27.86 -7.58 16.19
N GLU A 243 -28.06 -8.87 16.50
CA GLU A 243 -28.31 -9.35 17.85
C GLU A 243 -27.18 -8.98 18.83
N ARG A 244 -25.91 -9.08 18.40
CA ARG A 244 -24.77 -8.60 19.21
C ARG A 244 -24.86 -7.10 19.50
N TYR A 245 -25.22 -6.29 18.49
CA TYR A 245 -25.34 -4.85 18.70
C TYR A 245 -26.54 -4.47 19.58
N VAL A 246 -27.64 -5.21 19.50
CA VAL A 246 -28.81 -5.03 20.41
C VAL A 246 -28.36 -5.27 21.85
N TYR A 247 -27.67 -6.39 22.11
CA TYR A 247 -27.12 -6.67 23.45
C TYR A 247 -26.12 -5.58 23.91
N ILE A 248 -25.13 -5.23 23.07
CA ILE A 248 -24.11 -4.24 23.40
C ILE A 248 -24.75 -2.89 23.70
N SER A 249 -25.72 -2.45 22.91
CA SER A 249 -26.43 -1.19 23.14
C SER A 249 -27.18 -1.19 24.48
N SER A 250 -27.75 -2.32 24.89
CA SER A 250 -28.38 -2.43 26.21
C SER A 250 -27.37 -2.31 27.34
N VAL A 251 -26.20 -2.98 27.23
CA VAL A 251 -25.12 -2.89 28.22
C VAL A 251 -24.58 -1.46 28.33
N VAL A 252 -24.37 -0.81 27.20
CA VAL A 252 -23.85 0.58 27.16
C VAL A 252 -24.88 1.57 27.74
N ALA A 253 -26.16 1.40 27.41
CA ALA A 253 -27.22 2.24 27.96
C ALA A 253 -27.29 2.13 29.48
N ASP A 254 -27.04 0.96 30.02
CA ASP A 254 -27.12 0.66 31.44
C ASP A 254 -25.87 1.10 32.21
N SER A 255 -24.66 0.90 31.64
CA SER A 255 -23.38 1.12 32.33
C SER A 255 -22.70 2.45 32.01
N CYS A 256 -23.09 3.13 30.90
CA CYS A 256 -22.43 4.35 30.45
C CYS A 256 -23.39 5.56 30.47
N LYS A 257 -23.07 6.58 31.26
CA LYS A 257 -23.77 7.87 31.24
C LYS A 257 -22.97 8.86 30.42
N LYS A 258 -23.45 9.19 29.21
CA LYS A 258 -22.88 10.26 28.41
C LYS A 258 -23.33 11.59 28.99
N SER A 259 -22.39 12.48 29.31
CA SER A 259 -22.65 13.85 29.73
C SER A 259 -23.40 14.58 28.61
N GLY A 260 -24.62 15.00 28.87
CA GLY A 260 -25.56 15.49 27.87
C GLY A 260 -25.04 16.62 26.99
N GLU A 261 -25.56 16.67 25.77
CA GLU A 261 -25.20 17.44 24.58
C GLU A 261 -23.87 16.99 23.93
N LYS A 262 -24.01 16.29 22.80
CA LYS A 262 -22.91 16.12 21.81
C LYS A 262 -22.47 17.52 21.36
N LYS A 263 -21.62 18.20 22.13
CA LYS A 263 -20.86 19.33 21.59
C LYS A 263 -19.99 18.73 20.51
N LEU A 264 -20.36 19.01 19.25
CA LEU A 264 -19.54 18.65 18.09
C LEU A 264 -18.08 19.02 18.40
N THR A 265 -17.20 18.02 18.44
CA THR A 265 -15.77 18.28 18.61
C THR A 265 -15.28 19.16 17.45
N THR A 266 -14.14 19.80 17.62
CA THR A 266 -13.52 20.54 16.51
C THR A 266 -13.28 19.63 15.30
N SER A 267 -12.92 18.36 15.55
CA SER A 267 -12.77 17.33 14.51
C SER A 267 -14.08 17.08 13.76
N ASP A 268 -15.21 16.93 14.47
CA ASP A 268 -16.53 16.71 13.85
C ASP A 268 -16.96 17.89 12.97
N LYS A 269 -16.65 19.12 13.40
CA LYS A 269 -16.95 20.33 12.61
C LYS A 269 -16.14 20.38 11.33
N ILE A 270 -14.85 20.03 11.40
CA ILE A 270 -13.96 19.95 10.23
C ILE A 270 -14.44 18.82 9.32
N ASP A 271 -14.75 17.64 9.87
CA ASP A 271 -15.20 16.48 9.11
C ASP A 271 -16.49 16.76 8.35
N ARG A 272 -17.42 17.50 8.93
CA ARG A 272 -18.66 17.90 8.25
C ARG A 272 -18.42 18.68 6.94
N ILE A 273 -17.30 19.41 6.85
CA ILE A 273 -16.90 20.16 5.65
C ILE A 273 -16.06 19.26 4.73
N VAL A 274 -15.02 18.64 5.27
CA VAL A 274 -14.00 17.88 4.53
C VAL A 274 -14.58 16.59 3.95
N THR A 275 -15.52 15.92 4.62
CA THR A 275 -16.16 14.69 4.14
C THR A 275 -17.48 14.94 3.42
N ASN A 276 -17.84 16.19 3.18
CA ASN A 276 -19.08 16.57 2.48
C ASN A 276 -19.05 16.01 1.05
N ARG A 277 -20.17 15.44 0.62
CA ARG A 277 -20.32 14.77 -0.69
C ARG A 277 -19.84 15.58 -1.88
N TRP A 278 -20.03 16.90 -1.85
CA TRP A 278 -19.72 17.82 -2.96
C TRP A 278 -18.40 18.57 -2.76
N LEU A 279 -18.07 18.92 -1.51
CA LEU A 279 -16.89 19.72 -1.18
C LEU A 279 -15.63 18.88 -1.02
N ALA A 280 -15.75 17.60 -0.70
CA ALA A 280 -14.62 16.73 -0.40
C ALA A 280 -13.60 16.63 -1.54
N LEU A 281 -14.06 16.39 -2.77
CA LEU A 281 -13.18 16.28 -3.94
C LEU A 281 -12.51 17.61 -4.31
N PRO A 282 -13.22 18.76 -4.38
CA PRO A 282 -12.58 20.05 -4.57
C PRO A 282 -11.56 20.41 -3.49
N ILE A 283 -11.89 20.20 -2.20
CA ILE A 283 -10.94 20.46 -1.09
C ILE A 283 -9.70 19.58 -1.25
N PHE A 284 -9.89 18.30 -1.53
CA PHE A 284 -8.81 17.36 -1.78
C PHE A 284 -7.93 17.82 -2.96
N ALA A 285 -8.53 18.22 -4.07
CA ALA A 285 -7.80 18.72 -5.23
C ALA A 285 -6.95 19.95 -4.89
N VAL A 286 -7.50 20.91 -4.12
CA VAL A 286 -6.77 22.10 -3.67
C VAL A 286 -5.62 21.74 -2.75
N VAL A 287 -5.83 20.87 -1.76
CA VAL A 287 -4.78 20.44 -0.83
C VAL A 287 -3.64 19.76 -1.61
N MET A 288 -3.96 18.85 -2.52
CA MET A 288 -2.95 18.17 -3.33
C MET A 288 -2.26 19.10 -4.29
N PHE A 289 -2.98 20.04 -4.91
CA PHE A 289 -2.37 21.06 -5.74
C PHE A 289 -1.32 21.88 -4.98
N ILE A 290 -1.63 22.30 -3.74
CA ILE A 290 -0.67 23.03 -2.90
C ILE A 290 0.55 22.16 -2.59
N VAL A 291 0.35 20.89 -2.21
CA VAL A 291 1.45 19.95 -1.91
C VAL A 291 2.36 19.80 -3.12
N TYR A 292 1.80 19.53 -4.30
CA TYR A 292 2.60 19.34 -5.51
C TYR A 292 3.23 20.64 -6.01
N TYR A 293 2.51 21.75 -5.96
CA TYR A 293 3.05 23.04 -6.35
C TYR A 293 4.29 23.44 -5.52
N VAL A 294 4.22 23.24 -4.20
CA VAL A 294 5.36 23.53 -3.34
C VAL A 294 6.49 22.51 -3.52
N SER A 295 6.16 21.22 -3.66
CA SER A 295 7.16 20.16 -3.74
C SER A 295 7.83 20.04 -5.10
N VAL A 296 7.11 20.35 -6.20
CA VAL A 296 7.59 20.11 -7.57
C VAL A 296 7.92 21.40 -8.30
N SER A 297 7.16 22.50 -8.07
CA SER A 297 7.30 23.71 -8.87
C SER A 297 7.97 24.90 -8.14
N THR A 298 8.22 24.83 -6.85
CA THR A 298 8.84 25.93 -6.10
C THR A 298 10.01 25.47 -5.23
N VAL A 299 9.76 25.14 -3.97
CA VAL A 299 10.81 24.78 -3.01
C VAL A 299 11.56 23.53 -3.45
N GLY A 300 10.85 22.53 -3.97
CA GLY A 300 11.45 21.28 -4.43
C GLY A 300 12.36 21.50 -5.64
N THR A 301 11.90 22.25 -6.66
CA THR A 301 12.70 22.57 -7.84
C THR A 301 13.93 23.38 -7.45
N TRP A 302 13.76 24.47 -6.70
CA TRP A 302 14.89 25.28 -6.23
C TRP A 302 15.95 24.43 -5.51
N ALA A 303 15.53 23.50 -4.64
CA ALA A 303 16.46 22.65 -3.90
C ALA A 303 17.11 21.58 -4.81
N THR A 304 16.41 21.11 -5.82
CA THR A 304 16.90 20.15 -6.83
C THR A 304 17.90 20.83 -7.78
N ASP A 305 17.59 22.03 -8.28
CA ASP A 305 18.49 22.84 -9.13
C ASP A 305 19.77 23.16 -8.37
N TRP A 306 19.66 23.55 -7.10
CA TRP A 306 20.84 23.76 -6.26
C TRP A 306 21.70 22.47 -6.11
N ALA A 307 21.07 21.30 -6.01
CA ALA A 307 21.81 20.04 -5.92
C ALA A 307 22.41 19.64 -7.27
N ASN A 308 21.66 19.77 -8.37
CA ASN A 308 22.13 19.37 -9.70
C ASN A 308 23.17 20.33 -10.26
N ASP A 309 22.88 21.63 -10.29
CA ASP A 309 23.77 22.62 -10.89
C ASP A 309 24.90 23.02 -9.93
N GLY A 310 24.62 23.06 -8.62
CA GLY A 310 25.58 23.46 -7.61
C GLY A 310 26.49 22.33 -7.15
N VAL A 311 25.91 21.21 -6.67
CA VAL A 311 26.70 20.12 -6.06
C VAL A 311 27.25 19.16 -7.11
N PHE A 312 26.39 18.76 -8.06
CA PHE A 312 26.71 17.79 -9.12
C PHE A 312 26.96 18.41 -10.50
N GLY A 313 26.89 19.75 -10.65
CA GLY A 313 27.22 20.50 -11.85
C GLY A 313 28.46 21.37 -11.68
N ASP A 314 28.38 22.58 -12.20
CA ASP A 314 29.53 23.53 -12.28
C ASP A 314 30.00 24.08 -10.93
N GLY A 315 29.20 23.95 -9.88
CA GLY A 315 29.48 24.48 -8.55
C GLY A 315 28.53 25.60 -8.12
N TRP A 316 28.71 26.10 -6.91
CA TRP A 316 27.84 27.10 -6.30
C TRP A 316 28.58 28.18 -5.54
N HIS A 317 27.93 29.33 -5.40
CA HIS A 317 28.47 30.48 -4.71
C HIS A 317 27.90 30.56 -3.29
N LEU A 318 28.75 30.41 -2.27
CA LEU A 318 28.34 30.51 -0.86
C LEU A 318 27.78 31.91 -0.61
N PHE A 319 26.54 32.03 -0.13
CA PHE A 319 25.82 33.30 0.09
C PHE A 319 25.72 34.22 -1.14
N GLY A 320 25.86 33.69 -2.37
CA GLY A 320 25.87 34.52 -3.59
C GLY A 320 27.11 35.35 -3.83
N ILE A 321 28.18 35.11 -3.06
CA ILE A 321 29.45 35.85 -3.16
C ILE A 321 30.35 35.16 -4.20
N LYS A 322 30.61 35.81 -5.33
CA LYS A 322 31.45 35.26 -6.40
C LYS A 322 32.88 34.88 -5.98
N ALA A 323 33.39 35.47 -4.92
CA ALA A 323 34.74 35.16 -4.38
C ALA A 323 34.78 33.84 -3.57
N LEU A 324 33.62 33.28 -3.20
CA LEU A 324 33.49 32.00 -2.48
C LEU A 324 32.80 30.96 -3.39
N ALA A 325 33.32 30.77 -4.60
CA ALA A 325 32.89 29.71 -5.50
C ALA A 325 33.40 28.36 -4.99
N ILE A 326 32.48 27.43 -4.75
CA ILE A 326 32.78 26.04 -4.41
C ILE A 326 32.55 25.22 -5.70
N PRO A 327 33.60 24.58 -6.25
CA PRO A 327 33.46 23.79 -7.45
C PRO A 327 32.55 22.56 -7.16
N GLY A 328 31.80 22.10 -8.16
CA GLY A 328 31.00 20.92 -8.06
C GLY A 328 31.82 19.63 -7.88
N ILE A 329 31.18 18.57 -7.40
CA ILE A 329 31.85 17.28 -7.19
C ILE A 329 32.47 16.73 -8.48
N PRO A 330 31.81 16.79 -9.68
CA PRO A 330 32.44 16.37 -10.93
C PRO A 330 33.74 17.09 -11.22
N SER A 331 33.78 18.41 -11.12
CA SER A 331 34.98 19.24 -11.39
C SER A 331 36.12 18.91 -10.44
N ILE A 332 35.81 18.64 -9.15
CA ILE A 332 36.83 18.24 -8.17
C ILE A 332 37.43 16.88 -8.52
N ILE A 333 36.57 15.92 -8.88
CA ILE A 333 37.00 14.56 -9.26
C ILE A 333 37.81 14.61 -10.57
N GLU A 334 37.34 15.35 -11.57
CA GLU A 334 38.02 15.54 -12.86
C GLU A 334 39.41 16.13 -12.65
N SER A 335 39.55 17.19 -11.85
CA SER A 335 40.85 17.79 -11.51
C SER A 335 41.78 16.77 -10.82
N GLY A 336 41.23 15.93 -9.96
CA GLY A 336 41.98 14.85 -9.31
C GLY A 336 42.42 13.74 -10.30
N LEU A 337 41.57 13.33 -11.20
CA LEU A 337 41.87 12.31 -12.24
C LEU A 337 42.95 12.83 -13.22
N ASN A 338 42.83 14.10 -13.62
CA ASN A 338 43.82 14.75 -14.48
C ASN A 338 45.19 14.87 -13.79
N ALA A 339 45.22 15.17 -12.47
CA ALA A 339 46.46 15.23 -11.70
C ALA A 339 47.21 13.91 -11.59
N VAL A 340 46.48 12.78 -11.63
CA VAL A 340 47.01 11.40 -11.57
C VAL A 340 47.28 10.83 -12.98
N HIS A 341 47.01 11.61 -14.06
CA HIS A 341 47.09 11.16 -15.47
C HIS A 341 46.29 9.87 -15.70
N CYS A 342 45.04 9.85 -15.25
CA CYS A 342 44.17 8.70 -15.41
C CYS A 342 43.88 8.44 -16.90
N ALA A 343 43.76 7.16 -17.30
CA ALA A 343 43.40 6.80 -18.67
C ALA A 343 41.98 7.30 -19.02
N ASP A 344 41.78 7.82 -20.23
CA ASP A 344 40.54 8.48 -20.67
C ASP A 344 39.28 7.60 -20.49
N TRP A 345 39.37 6.29 -20.78
CA TRP A 345 38.25 5.37 -20.55
C TRP A 345 37.86 5.25 -19.07
N LEU A 346 38.84 5.28 -18.15
CA LEU A 346 38.60 5.16 -16.73
C LEU A 346 38.07 6.49 -16.17
N SER A 347 38.56 7.61 -16.68
CA SER A 347 38.05 8.94 -16.39
C SER A 347 36.58 9.08 -16.78
N GLY A 348 36.22 8.67 -18.01
CA GLY A 348 34.83 8.63 -18.47
C GLY A 348 33.94 7.71 -17.63
N LEU A 349 34.41 6.50 -17.28
CA LEU A 349 33.68 5.59 -16.42
C LEU A 349 33.37 6.22 -15.04
N ILE A 350 34.36 6.91 -14.46
CA ILE A 350 34.20 7.54 -13.14
C ILE A 350 33.28 8.74 -13.23
N LEU A 351 33.47 9.65 -14.19
CA LEU A 351 32.68 10.87 -14.33
C LEU A 351 31.27 10.58 -14.85
N ASP A 352 31.15 9.96 -16.03
CA ASP A 352 29.87 9.79 -16.71
C ASP A 352 29.09 8.56 -16.22
N GLY A 353 29.81 7.51 -15.77
CA GLY A 353 29.17 6.30 -15.24
C GLY A 353 28.84 6.40 -13.76
N ILE A 354 29.79 6.75 -12.91
CA ILE A 354 29.65 6.72 -11.45
C ILE A 354 29.13 8.05 -10.90
N VAL A 355 29.83 9.15 -11.20
CA VAL A 355 29.51 10.47 -10.61
C VAL A 355 28.18 10.96 -11.15
N ALA A 356 27.95 10.88 -12.45
CA ALA A 356 26.67 11.23 -13.07
C ALA A 356 25.55 10.34 -12.56
N GLY A 357 25.77 9.02 -12.38
CA GLY A 357 24.79 8.09 -11.82
C GLY A 357 24.44 8.41 -10.36
N VAL A 358 25.43 8.76 -9.53
CA VAL A 358 25.19 9.22 -8.14
C VAL A 358 24.48 10.58 -8.13
N GLY A 359 24.88 11.50 -9.01
CA GLY A 359 24.26 12.82 -9.18
C GLY A 359 22.79 12.73 -9.53
N ALA A 360 22.44 11.87 -10.51
CA ALA A 360 21.04 11.64 -10.91
C ALA A 360 20.16 11.15 -9.74
N VAL A 361 20.71 10.33 -8.83
CA VAL A 361 19.97 9.87 -7.64
C VAL A 361 19.88 10.96 -6.58
N LEU A 362 21.01 11.56 -6.19
CA LEU A 362 21.07 12.49 -5.09
C LEU A 362 20.51 13.88 -5.45
N GLY A 363 20.61 14.28 -6.71
CA GLY A 363 20.01 15.51 -7.22
C GLY A 363 18.48 15.53 -7.08
N PHE A 364 17.83 14.37 -7.20
CA PHE A 364 16.37 14.25 -7.05
C PHE A 364 15.88 14.14 -5.60
N VAL A 365 16.79 13.83 -4.65
CA VAL A 365 16.45 13.65 -3.23
C VAL A 365 15.83 14.90 -2.59
N PRO A 366 16.31 16.15 -2.81
CA PRO A 366 15.73 17.32 -2.18
C PRO A 366 14.23 17.50 -2.46
N GLN A 367 13.81 17.35 -3.70
CA GLN A 367 12.40 17.41 -4.10
C GLN A 367 11.57 16.33 -3.39
N MET A 368 12.12 15.12 -3.29
CA MET A 368 11.48 14.01 -2.59
C MET A 368 11.34 14.25 -1.09
N LEU A 369 12.34 14.90 -0.45
CA LEU A 369 12.27 15.25 0.96
C LEU A 369 11.12 16.22 1.24
N VAL A 370 10.96 17.25 0.41
CA VAL A 370 9.86 18.22 0.55
C VAL A 370 8.50 17.50 0.40
N LEU A 371 8.36 16.64 -0.60
CA LEU A 371 7.14 15.84 -0.79
C LEU A 371 6.85 14.94 0.41
N PHE A 372 7.85 14.25 0.94
CA PHE A 372 7.67 13.36 2.09
C PHE A 372 7.31 14.11 3.38
N ILE A 373 7.79 15.34 3.57
CA ILE A 373 7.38 16.20 4.70
C ILE A 373 5.87 16.44 4.65
N PHE A 374 5.34 16.87 3.49
CA PHE A 374 3.91 17.13 3.33
C PHE A 374 3.07 15.86 3.48
N LEU A 375 3.49 14.76 2.86
CA LEU A 375 2.78 13.49 2.98
C LEU A 375 2.78 12.96 4.42
N ALA A 376 3.92 13.03 5.13
CA ALA A 376 4.01 12.64 6.53
C ALA A 376 3.13 13.54 7.43
N PHE A 377 3.05 14.83 7.12
CA PHE A 377 2.17 15.75 7.82
C PHE A 377 0.69 15.39 7.61
N LEU A 378 0.24 15.21 6.35
CA LEU A 378 -1.15 14.87 6.02
C LEU A 378 -1.57 13.51 6.59
N GLU A 379 -0.66 12.54 6.61
CA GLU A 379 -0.88 11.24 7.22
C GLU A 379 -1.00 11.35 8.74
N SER A 380 -0.04 12.03 9.37
CA SER A 380 -0.01 12.16 10.83
C SER A 380 -1.13 13.01 11.39
N CYS A 381 -1.60 14.04 10.69
CA CYS A 381 -2.75 14.83 11.15
C CYS A 381 -4.11 14.11 10.98
N GLY A 382 -4.15 12.96 10.29
CA GLY A 382 -5.35 12.16 10.07
C GLY A 382 -6.17 12.55 8.82
N TYR A 383 -5.67 13.45 7.96
CA TYR A 383 -6.36 13.86 6.73
C TYR A 383 -6.47 12.71 5.71
N MET A 384 -5.41 11.90 5.58
CA MET A 384 -5.38 10.79 4.61
C MET A 384 -6.46 9.73 4.88
N ALA A 385 -6.84 9.53 6.15
CA ALA A 385 -7.94 8.63 6.52
C ALA A 385 -9.29 9.11 5.94
N ARG A 386 -9.54 10.43 5.95
CA ARG A 386 -10.75 11.04 5.37
C ARG A 386 -10.78 10.90 3.86
N VAL A 387 -9.64 11.12 3.22
CA VAL A 387 -9.51 10.94 1.77
C VAL A 387 -9.83 9.50 1.39
N ALA A 388 -9.27 8.51 2.11
CA ALA A 388 -9.57 7.10 1.89
C ALA A 388 -11.06 6.79 2.06
N PHE A 389 -11.71 7.35 3.08
CA PHE A 389 -13.15 7.21 3.32
C PHE A 389 -14.00 7.76 2.18
N ILE A 390 -13.67 8.95 1.68
CA ILE A 390 -14.39 9.58 0.58
C ILE A 390 -14.26 8.77 -0.70
N MET A 391 -13.04 8.29 -0.97
CA MET A 391 -12.72 7.56 -2.20
C MET A 391 -13.22 6.10 -2.18
N ASP A 392 -13.49 5.53 -1.01
CA ASP A 392 -13.96 4.14 -0.89
C ASP A 392 -15.23 3.90 -1.70
N ARG A 393 -16.19 4.84 -1.65
CA ARG A 393 -17.43 4.76 -2.40
C ARG A 393 -17.23 4.67 -3.93
N ILE A 394 -16.16 5.30 -4.43
CA ILE A 394 -15.83 5.35 -5.86
C ILE A 394 -15.06 4.06 -6.23
N PHE A 395 -14.03 3.73 -5.46
CA PHE A 395 -13.12 2.63 -5.76
C PHE A 395 -13.77 1.25 -5.65
N ARG A 396 -14.70 1.06 -4.71
CA ARG A 396 -15.48 -0.18 -4.60
C ARG A 396 -16.25 -0.54 -5.87
N LYS A 397 -16.77 0.45 -6.59
CA LYS A 397 -17.45 0.21 -7.87
C LYS A 397 -16.53 -0.45 -8.90
N PHE A 398 -15.23 -0.21 -8.80
CA PHE A 398 -14.21 -0.76 -9.68
C PHE A 398 -13.50 -1.99 -9.10
N GLY A 399 -13.94 -2.49 -7.94
CA GLY A 399 -13.38 -3.69 -7.30
C GLY A 399 -12.10 -3.44 -6.52
N LEU A 400 -11.78 -2.18 -6.21
CA LEU A 400 -10.66 -1.77 -5.38
C LEU A 400 -11.18 -1.21 -4.04
N SER A 401 -10.41 -1.33 -2.96
CA SER A 401 -10.76 -0.71 -1.69
C SER A 401 -10.44 0.79 -1.72
N GLY A 402 -11.12 1.60 -0.91
CA GLY A 402 -10.82 3.03 -0.79
C GLY A 402 -9.41 3.32 -0.32
N LYS A 403 -8.80 2.42 0.44
CA LYS A 403 -7.39 2.51 0.86
C LYS A 403 -6.42 2.45 -0.33
N SER A 404 -6.83 1.86 -1.49
CA SER A 404 -6.03 1.79 -2.71
C SER A 404 -5.75 3.16 -3.32
N PHE A 405 -6.60 4.15 -3.04
CA PHE A 405 -6.42 5.50 -3.55
C PHE A 405 -5.16 6.18 -3.00
N ILE A 406 -4.81 5.94 -1.72
CA ILE A 406 -3.64 6.55 -1.08
C ILE A 406 -2.32 6.17 -1.80
N PRO A 407 -2.01 4.89 -2.03
CA PRO A 407 -0.88 4.47 -2.86
C PRO A 407 -0.85 5.11 -4.25
N MET A 408 -1.99 5.16 -4.93
CA MET A 408 -2.07 5.72 -6.28
C MET A 408 -1.81 7.23 -6.27
N LEU A 409 -2.34 7.94 -5.29
CA LEU A 409 -2.10 9.36 -5.11
C LEU A 409 -0.62 9.65 -4.85
N ILE A 410 -0.01 8.95 -3.90
CA ILE A 410 1.43 9.08 -3.62
C ILE A 410 2.25 8.74 -4.87
N GLY A 411 1.77 7.77 -5.66
CA GLY A 411 2.34 7.34 -6.94
C GLY A 411 2.42 8.42 -7.99
N THR A 412 1.55 9.46 -7.96
CA THR A 412 1.63 10.60 -8.88
C THR A 412 2.91 11.43 -8.65
N GLY A 413 3.42 11.49 -7.44
CA GLY A 413 4.74 12.08 -7.16
C GLY A 413 5.87 11.11 -7.49
N CYS A 414 5.87 9.93 -6.88
CA CYS A 414 6.86 8.88 -7.13
C CYS A 414 6.26 7.48 -6.92
N GLY A 415 6.52 6.58 -7.86
CA GLY A 415 6.02 5.20 -7.80
C GLY A 415 6.56 4.38 -6.62
N VAL A 416 7.79 4.65 -6.17
CA VAL A 416 8.42 3.91 -5.06
C VAL A 416 7.63 4.06 -3.75
N PRO A 417 7.44 5.27 -3.19
CA PRO A 417 6.64 5.45 -1.99
C PRO A 417 5.16 5.11 -2.23
N GLY A 418 4.64 5.30 -3.45
CA GLY A 418 3.29 4.89 -3.82
C GLY A 418 3.09 3.39 -3.60
N VAL A 419 3.95 2.55 -4.15
CA VAL A 419 3.92 1.10 -3.94
C VAL A 419 4.11 0.73 -2.46
N MET A 420 5.05 1.38 -1.76
CA MET A 420 5.28 1.13 -0.33
C MET A 420 4.08 1.47 0.56
N ALA A 421 3.28 2.47 0.19
CA ALA A 421 2.08 2.85 0.92
C ALA A 421 0.98 1.76 0.86
N SER A 422 1.06 0.81 -0.07
CA SER A 422 0.13 -0.32 -0.14
C SER A 422 0.13 -1.22 1.10
N ARG A 423 1.12 -1.09 1.98
CA ARG A 423 1.17 -1.77 3.29
C ARG A 423 0.00 -1.43 4.20
N THR A 424 -0.62 -0.27 4.01
CA THR A 424 -1.81 0.14 4.77
C THR A 424 -3.07 -0.63 4.38
N ILE A 425 -3.00 -1.43 3.31
CA ILE A 425 -4.11 -2.26 2.83
C ILE A 425 -3.99 -3.64 3.48
N GLU A 426 -4.95 -3.97 4.31
CA GLU A 426 -4.98 -5.21 5.10
C GLU A 426 -5.26 -6.44 4.23
N ASN A 427 -6.22 -6.32 3.31
CA ASN A 427 -6.57 -7.42 2.40
C ASN A 427 -5.45 -7.66 1.39
N ASP A 428 -4.85 -8.85 1.41
CA ASP A 428 -3.70 -9.23 0.56
C ASP A 428 -4.05 -9.17 -0.95
N ARG A 429 -5.29 -9.50 -1.32
CA ARG A 429 -5.78 -9.42 -2.69
C ARG A 429 -5.83 -7.95 -3.18
N ASP A 430 -6.49 -7.08 -2.40
CA ASP A 430 -6.63 -5.67 -2.74
C ASP A 430 -5.26 -4.98 -2.74
N ARG A 431 -4.37 -5.38 -1.83
CA ARG A 431 -2.99 -4.92 -1.78
C ARG A 431 -2.23 -5.28 -3.05
N LYS A 432 -2.30 -6.55 -3.51
CA LYS A 432 -1.66 -6.99 -4.75
C LYS A 432 -2.20 -6.27 -5.98
N MET A 433 -3.53 -6.13 -6.09
CA MET A 433 -4.15 -5.37 -7.18
C MET A 433 -3.68 -3.92 -7.18
N THR A 434 -3.62 -3.29 -6.01
CA THR A 434 -3.14 -1.91 -5.85
C THR A 434 -1.68 -1.78 -6.27
N ILE A 435 -0.80 -2.68 -5.83
CA ILE A 435 0.62 -2.68 -6.22
C ILE A 435 0.77 -2.76 -7.74
N MET A 436 -0.01 -3.62 -8.41
CA MET A 436 0.03 -3.80 -9.86
C MET A 436 -0.43 -2.57 -10.64
N THR A 437 -1.36 -1.78 -10.09
CA THR A 437 -2.02 -0.68 -10.80
C THR A 437 -1.52 0.71 -10.40
N THR A 438 -0.87 0.87 -9.24
CA THR A 438 -0.40 2.17 -8.72
C THR A 438 0.52 2.90 -9.69
N THR A 439 1.36 2.19 -10.42
CA THR A 439 2.36 2.80 -11.32
C THR A 439 1.83 3.17 -12.70
N PHE A 440 0.55 2.94 -12.99
CA PHE A 440 -0.07 3.42 -14.25
C PHE A 440 -0.30 4.93 -14.26
N ILE A 441 -0.48 5.54 -13.09
CA ILE A 441 -0.55 7.01 -13.01
C ILE A 441 0.83 7.59 -13.32
N PRO A 442 0.92 8.64 -14.14
CA PRO A 442 2.17 9.34 -14.39
C PRO A 442 2.78 9.87 -13.09
N CYS A 443 4.04 9.56 -12.82
CA CYS A 443 4.83 10.16 -11.74
C CYS A 443 5.68 11.32 -12.27
N GLY A 444 6.32 12.07 -11.39
CA GLY A 444 7.18 13.20 -11.76
C GLY A 444 8.23 12.84 -12.82
N ALA A 445 8.87 11.67 -12.69
CA ALA A 445 9.86 11.18 -13.65
C ALA A 445 9.32 10.88 -15.07
N LYS A 446 8.00 10.79 -15.24
CA LYS A 446 7.36 10.63 -16.56
C LYS A 446 7.00 11.97 -17.22
N LEU A 447 7.03 13.08 -16.48
CA LEU A 447 6.70 14.40 -17.01
C LEU A 447 7.64 14.85 -18.13
N PRO A 448 8.97 14.66 -18.06
CA PRO A 448 9.88 14.99 -19.16
C PRO A 448 9.49 14.28 -20.47
N ILE A 449 9.12 13.02 -20.43
CA ILE A 449 8.68 12.27 -21.63
C ILE A 449 7.38 12.89 -22.20
N ILE A 450 6.45 13.27 -21.33
CA ILE A 450 5.19 13.90 -21.75
C ILE A 450 5.48 15.26 -22.38
N ALA A 451 6.38 16.06 -21.78
CA ALA A 451 6.78 17.36 -22.29
C ALA A 451 7.50 17.25 -23.64
N LEU A 452 8.45 16.32 -23.78
CA LEU A 452 9.15 16.01 -25.02
C LEU A 452 8.18 15.69 -26.15
N ILE A 453 7.27 14.75 -25.95
CA ILE A 453 6.32 14.33 -26.99
C ILE A 453 5.33 15.45 -27.31
N ALA A 454 4.82 16.17 -26.31
CA ALA A 454 3.93 17.31 -26.50
C ALA A 454 4.61 18.45 -27.28
N GLY A 455 5.85 18.78 -26.94
CA GLY A 455 6.62 19.84 -27.56
C GLY A 455 7.05 19.48 -28.98
N ALA A 456 7.78 18.37 -29.14
CA ALA A 456 8.38 18.00 -30.43
C ALA A 456 7.35 17.65 -31.51
N LEU A 457 6.26 16.93 -31.18
CA LEU A 457 5.37 16.35 -32.18
C LEU A 457 3.97 16.95 -32.22
N PHE A 458 3.53 17.59 -31.12
CA PHE A 458 2.20 18.18 -31.01
C PHE A 458 2.23 19.70 -30.82
N ASN A 459 3.36 20.35 -31.12
CA ASN A 459 3.52 21.81 -31.03
C ASN A 459 3.07 22.42 -29.70
N GLY A 460 3.36 21.75 -28.60
CA GLY A 460 2.96 22.17 -27.26
C GLY A 460 1.47 22.05 -26.95
N ALA A 461 0.74 21.17 -27.64
CA ALA A 461 -0.70 21.01 -27.46
C ALA A 461 -1.06 20.68 -26.00
N TRP A 462 -1.84 21.52 -25.37
CA TRP A 462 -2.23 21.47 -23.97
C TRP A 462 -2.93 20.17 -23.54
N TRP A 463 -3.58 19.47 -24.48
CA TRP A 463 -4.36 18.25 -24.18
C TRP A 463 -3.49 16.99 -24.00
N VAL A 464 -2.23 16.99 -24.45
CA VAL A 464 -1.36 15.80 -24.39
C VAL A 464 -1.07 15.40 -22.96
N ALA A 465 -0.70 16.34 -22.10
CA ALA A 465 -0.41 16.05 -20.70
C ALA A 465 -1.67 15.55 -19.93
N PRO A 466 -2.84 16.22 -19.97
CA PRO A 466 -4.05 15.67 -19.39
C PRO A 466 -4.42 14.29 -19.94
N SER A 467 -4.29 14.05 -21.25
CA SER A 467 -4.60 12.75 -21.86
C SER A 467 -3.76 11.61 -21.27
N ALA A 468 -2.49 11.85 -20.98
CA ALA A 468 -1.60 10.89 -20.35
C ALA A 468 -2.12 10.46 -18.96
N TYR A 469 -2.59 11.40 -18.14
CA TYR A 469 -3.22 11.09 -16.84
C TYR A 469 -4.53 10.32 -17.02
N PHE A 470 -5.38 10.71 -17.96
CA PHE A 470 -6.63 9.97 -18.24
C PHE A 470 -6.37 8.55 -18.72
N VAL A 471 -5.36 8.31 -19.55
CA VAL A 471 -4.94 6.97 -19.97
C VAL A 471 -4.55 6.13 -18.75
N GLY A 472 -3.77 6.70 -17.83
CA GLY A 472 -3.39 6.00 -16.57
C GLY A 472 -4.61 5.65 -15.71
N ILE A 473 -5.54 6.60 -15.52
CA ILE A 473 -6.78 6.38 -14.74
C ILE A 473 -7.66 5.29 -15.39
N ILE A 474 -7.85 5.36 -16.72
CA ILE A 474 -8.61 4.34 -17.46
C ILE A 474 -7.96 2.98 -17.32
N ALA A 475 -6.63 2.89 -17.41
CA ALA A 475 -5.89 1.64 -17.23
C ALA A 475 -6.11 1.05 -15.83
N ILE A 476 -6.13 1.88 -14.77
CA ILE A 476 -6.43 1.44 -13.39
C ILE A 476 -7.85 0.90 -13.28
N ILE A 477 -8.84 1.66 -13.77
CA ILE A 477 -10.26 1.25 -13.69
C ILE A 477 -10.49 -0.06 -14.44
N CYS A 478 -10.03 -0.14 -15.68
CA CYS A 478 -10.17 -1.34 -16.50
C CYS A 478 -9.46 -2.54 -15.88
N SER A 479 -8.23 -2.34 -15.37
CA SER A 479 -7.47 -3.40 -14.67
C SER A 479 -8.19 -3.86 -13.41
N GLY A 480 -8.73 -2.94 -12.59
CA GLY A 480 -9.50 -3.26 -11.40
C GLY A 480 -10.72 -4.14 -11.75
N ILE A 481 -11.51 -3.75 -12.74
CA ILE A 481 -12.69 -4.50 -13.18
C ILE A 481 -12.31 -5.89 -13.76
N ILE A 482 -11.29 -5.95 -14.61
CA ILE A 482 -10.88 -7.21 -15.25
C ILE A 482 -10.26 -8.17 -14.23
N LEU A 483 -9.34 -7.68 -13.39
CA LEU A 483 -8.69 -8.52 -12.40
C LEU A 483 -9.69 -9.07 -11.38
N LYS A 484 -10.64 -8.25 -10.89
CA LYS A 484 -11.71 -8.72 -9.99
C LYS A 484 -12.49 -9.92 -10.57
N LYS A 485 -12.64 -9.98 -11.88
CA LYS A 485 -13.37 -11.07 -12.57
C LYS A 485 -12.54 -12.34 -12.78
N THR A 486 -11.27 -12.33 -12.38
CA THR A 486 -10.39 -13.50 -12.46
C THR A 486 -10.47 -14.33 -11.18
N LYS A 487 -10.28 -15.66 -11.27
CA LYS A 487 -10.27 -16.54 -10.10
C LYS A 487 -9.21 -16.16 -9.04
N MET A 488 -8.13 -15.49 -9.46
CA MET A 488 -7.02 -15.10 -8.58
C MET A 488 -7.38 -13.92 -7.68
N PHE A 489 -8.30 -13.06 -8.11
CA PHE A 489 -8.71 -11.83 -7.43
C PHE A 489 -10.23 -11.76 -7.21
N ALA A 490 -10.95 -12.88 -7.35
CA ALA A 490 -12.38 -12.94 -7.11
C ALA A 490 -12.69 -12.75 -5.61
N GLY A 491 -13.82 -12.14 -5.31
CA GLY A 491 -14.31 -11.82 -3.96
C GLY A 491 -14.65 -10.33 -3.80
N ASP A 492 -15.38 -9.99 -2.76
CA ASP A 492 -15.72 -8.60 -2.47
C ASP A 492 -14.56 -7.85 -1.83
N PRO A 493 -14.40 -6.55 -2.13
CA PRO A 493 -13.42 -5.73 -1.43
C PRO A 493 -13.77 -5.69 0.06
N ALA A 494 -12.73 -5.78 0.91
CA ALA A 494 -12.92 -5.72 2.35
C ALA A 494 -13.75 -4.49 2.75
N PRO A 495 -14.72 -4.64 3.66
CA PRO A 495 -15.53 -3.52 4.12
C PRO A 495 -14.59 -2.46 4.73
N PHE A 496 -14.80 -1.20 4.33
CA PHE A 496 -14.02 -0.08 4.85
C PHE A 496 -14.54 0.28 6.24
N VAL A 497 -14.09 -0.45 7.24
CA VAL A 497 -14.38 -0.19 8.64
C VAL A 497 -13.17 0.52 9.25
N MET A 498 -13.09 1.84 9.09
CA MET A 498 -12.03 2.63 9.68
C MET A 498 -12.63 3.76 10.52
N GLU A 499 -12.24 3.83 11.78
CA GLU A 499 -12.50 5.01 12.60
C GLU A 499 -11.71 6.18 12.03
N LEU A 500 -12.38 7.32 11.85
CA LEU A 500 -11.68 8.54 11.51
C LEU A 500 -10.98 9.04 12.79
N PRO A 501 -9.63 8.97 12.85
CA PRO A 501 -8.90 9.42 14.03
C PRO A 501 -9.16 10.92 14.25
N ALA A 502 -9.23 11.39 15.50
CA ALA A 502 -9.37 12.83 15.76
C ALA A 502 -8.19 13.59 15.12
N TYR A 503 -8.46 14.80 14.60
CA TYR A 503 -7.38 15.64 14.10
C TYR A 503 -6.46 16.04 15.25
N HIS A 504 -5.18 15.93 15.01
CA HIS A 504 -4.16 16.41 15.94
C HIS A 504 -2.98 17.01 15.17
N TRP A 505 -2.33 17.99 15.79
CA TRP A 505 -1.11 18.54 15.23
C TRP A 505 0.02 17.52 15.41
N PRO A 506 0.66 17.08 14.30
CA PRO A 506 1.78 16.19 14.41
C PRO A 506 2.98 16.88 15.04
N THR A 507 3.76 16.15 15.82
CA THR A 507 5.02 16.67 16.34
C THR A 507 6.04 16.76 15.20
N VAL A 508 6.79 17.85 15.15
CA VAL A 508 7.84 18.09 14.13
C VAL A 508 8.83 16.91 14.07
N SER A 509 9.20 16.38 15.23
CA SER A 509 10.11 15.23 15.32
C SER A 509 9.55 13.98 14.60
N ASN A 510 8.24 13.69 14.73
CA ASN A 510 7.65 12.54 14.07
C ASN A 510 7.60 12.71 12.55
N VAL A 511 7.26 13.92 12.08
CA VAL A 511 7.23 14.24 10.64
C VAL A 511 8.63 14.11 10.04
N LEU A 512 9.65 14.72 10.66
CA LEU A 512 11.03 14.66 10.18
C LEU A 512 11.60 13.25 10.22
N ARG A 513 11.29 12.47 11.25
CA ARG A 513 11.72 11.08 11.36
C ARG A 513 11.08 10.22 10.25
N SER A 514 9.78 10.34 10.04
CA SER A 514 9.05 9.62 8.98
C SER A 514 9.58 9.99 7.59
N MET A 515 9.83 11.29 7.35
CA MET A 515 10.47 11.79 6.14
C MET A 515 11.83 11.14 5.91
N TRP A 516 12.71 11.18 6.94
CA TRP A 516 14.08 10.66 6.83
C TRP A 516 14.11 9.14 6.61
N GLU A 517 13.28 8.38 7.31
CA GLU A 517 13.18 6.93 7.15
C GLU A 517 12.78 6.54 5.70
N ARG A 518 11.85 7.29 5.11
CA ARG A 518 11.43 7.10 3.71
C ARG A 518 12.53 7.49 2.73
N ALA A 519 13.16 8.63 2.92
CA ALA A 519 14.24 9.13 2.09
C ALA A 519 15.47 8.23 2.15
N TRP A 520 15.90 7.81 3.33
CA TRP A 520 17.03 6.90 3.50
C TRP A 520 16.77 5.53 2.87
N SER A 521 15.55 5.02 3.00
CA SER A 521 15.14 3.78 2.33
C SER A 521 15.19 3.91 0.80
N PHE A 522 14.85 5.07 0.26
CA PHE A 522 14.97 5.38 -1.17
C PHE A 522 16.45 5.44 -1.60
N ILE A 523 17.26 6.27 -0.96
CA ILE A 523 18.69 6.45 -1.29
C ILE A 523 19.43 5.11 -1.26
N LYS A 524 19.26 4.33 -0.19
CA LYS A 524 19.98 3.05 -0.04
C LYS A 524 19.58 2.01 -1.09
N LYS A 525 18.31 1.96 -1.51
CA LYS A 525 17.81 0.90 -2.40
C LYS A 525 17.80 1.32 -3.86
N ALA A 526 17.29 2.52 -4.15
CA ALA A 526 17.27 3.03 -5.50
C ALA A 526 18.69 3.40 -5.97
N GLY A 527 19.47 4.06 -5.10
CA GLY A 527 20.82 4.51 -5.43
C GLY A 527 21.74 3.38 -5.88
N THR A 528 21.74 2.23 -5.18
CA THR A 528 22.59 1.08 -5.60
C THR A 528 22.17 0.49 -6.95
N ILE A 529 20.88 0.38 -7.21
CA ILE A 529 20.38 -0.20 -8.47
C ILE A 529 20.64 0.77 -9.63
N ILE A 530 20.34 2.04 -9.44
CA ILE A 530 20.53 3.07 -10.47
C ILE A 530 22.02 3.21 -10.79
N LEU A 531 22.88 3.30 -9.79
CA LEU A 531 24.32 3.40 -9.98
C LEU A 531 24.88 2.20 -10.77
N LEU A 532 24.49 0.96 -10.41
CA LEU A 532 24.93 -0.20 -11.15
C LEU A 532 24.43 -0.17 -12.61
N SER A 533 23.20 0.28 -12.80
CA SER A 533 22.59 0.36 -14.14
C SER A 533 23.22 1.43 -15.01
N THR A 534 23.59 2.59 -14.44
CA THR A 534 24.29 3.66 -15.18
C THR A 534 25.67 3.22 -15.61
N ILE A 535 26.42 2.52 -14.75
CA ILE A 535 27.71 1.94 -15.09
C ILE A 535 27.58 0.93 -16.26
N ILE A 536 26.59 0.04 -16.18
CA ILE A 536 26.36 -0.95 -17.25
C ILE A 536 25.97 -0.23 -18.55
N LEU A 537 25.07 0.73 -18.51
CA LEU A 537 24.66 1.49 -19.69
C LEU A 537 25.84 2.25 -20.30
N TRP A 538 26.61 2.96 -19.46
CA TRP A 538 27.80 3.65 -19.91
C TRP A 538 28.74 2.70 -20.69
N PHE A 539 29.00 1.50 -20.13
CA PHE A 539 29.81 0.49 -20.81
C PHE A 539 29.19 0.04 -22.14
N LEU A 540 27.89 -0.27 -22.16
CA LEU A 540 27.20 -0.72 -23.38
C LEU A 540 27.12 0.35 -24.47
N MET A 541 27.14 1.64 -24.10
CA MET A 541 27.13 2.77 -25.04
C MET A 541 28.51 3.08 -25.60
N ASN A 542 29.55 3.05 -24.77
CA ASN A 542 30.87 3.51 -25.13
C ASN A 542 31.76 2.40 -25.69
N PHE A 543 31.33 1.13 -25.68
CA PHE A 543 32.08 0.03 -26.22
C PHE A 543 31.29 -0.67 -27.35
N GLY A 544 32.02 -1.09 -28.38
CA GLY A 544 31.46 -1.79 -29.55
C GLY A 544 32.51 -2.38 -30.47
N TRP A 545 32.08 -2.74 -31.65
CA TRP A 545 32.93 -3.31 -32.68
C TRP A 545 33.00 -2.41 -33.90
N VAL A 546 34.15 -1.79 -34.14
CA VAL A 546 34.44 -1.02 -35.37
C VAL A 546 35.46 -1.79 -36.18
N ASP A 547 35.18 -2.04 -37.46
CA ASP A 547 36.02 -2.83 -38.38
C ASP A 547 36.46 -4.20 -37.84
N GLY A 548 35.60 -4.82 -37.01
CA GLY A 548 35.87 -6.12 -36.40
C GLY A 548 36.81 -6.11 -35.21
N GLN A 549 37.23 -4.95 -34.75
CA GLN A 549 38.00 -4.77 -33.50
C GLN A 549 37.08 -4.25 -32.39
N PHE A 550 37.18 -4.86 -31.21
CA PHE A 550 36.46 -4.41 -30.01
C PHE A 550 37.25 -3.29 -29.32
N GLY A 551 36.62 -2.16 -29.14
CA GLY A 551 37.24 -1.00 -28.49
C GLY A 551 36.25 0.03 -27.96
N MET A 552 36.79 1.09 -27.40
CA MET A 552 36.01 2.28 -27.00
C MET A 552 35.63 3.05 -28.28
N LEU A 553 34.40 3.46 -28.36
CA LEU A 553 33.80 4.17 -29.48
C LEU A 553 33.97 5.70 -29.33
N GLU A 554 34.16 6.37 -30.46
CA GLU A 554 34.01 7.81 -30.53
C GLU A 554 32.52 8.21 -30.59
N ALA A 555 32.19 9.44 -30.22
CA ALA A 555 30.79 9.91 -30.14
C ALA A 555 30.00 9.74 -31.46
N GLU A 556 30.71 9.76 -32.62
CA GLU A 556 30.11 9.57 -33.94
C GLU A 556 29.78 8.09 -34.27
N GLN A 557 30.40 7.13 -33.56
CA GLN A 557 30.31 5.70 -33.80
C GLN A 557 29.28 4.97 -32.91
N LEU A 558 28.34 5.69 -32.28
CA LEU A 558 27.29 5.14 -31.40
C LEU A 558 26.45 4.03 -32.04
N ASN A 559 26.32 4.02 -33.38
CA ASN A 559 25.61 2.96 -34.11
C ASN A 559 26.30 1.58 -34.02
N ASP A 560 27.61 1.54 -33.75
CA ASP A 560 28.41 0.33 -33.61
C ASP A 560 28.55 -0.13 -32.16
N SER A 561 27.84 0.51 -31.26
CA SER A 561 27.82 0.18 -29.82
C SER A 561 27.13 -1.16 -29.55
N ILE A 562 27.54 -1.81 -28.45
CA ILE A 562 26.82 -2.98 -27.93
C ILE A 562 25.35 -2.67 -27.71
N LEU A 563 25.07 -1.46 -27.22
CA LEU A 563 23.71 -1.02 -26.95
C LEU A 563 22.88 -0.91 -28.24
N ALA A 564 23.47 -0.40 -29.35
CA ALA A 564 22.80 -0.35 -30.63
C ALA A 564 22.54 -1.76 -31.20
N ALA A 565 23.50 -2.69 -31.05
CA ALA A 565 23.29 -4.08 -31.43
C ALA A 565 22.16 -4.75 -30.68
N ILE A 566 22.09 -4.57 -29.35
CA ILE A 566 21.00 -5.06 -28.52
C ILE A 566 19.66 -4.38 -28.90
N GLY A 567 19.68 -3.07 -29.12
CA GLY A 567 18.52 -2.30 -29.58
C GLY A 567 17.99 -2.80 -30.92
N GLY A 568 18.87 -3.10 -31.86
CA GLY A 568 18.53 -3.66 -33.19
C GLY A 568 17.84 -5.03 -33.10
N VAL A 569 18.23 -5.88 -32.14
CA VAL A 569 17.58 -7.19 -31.91
C VAL A 569 16.17 -7.00 -31.27
N ILE A 570 15.99 -5.98 -30.44
CA ILE A 570 14.74 -5.72 -29.73
C ILE A 570 13.76 -4.88 -30.58
N ALA A 571 14.27 -4.00 -31.43
CA ALA A 571 13.48 -3.07 -32.26
C ALA A 571 12.34 -3.74 -33.06
N PRO A 572 12.48 -4.92 -33.66
CA PRO A 572 11.40 -5.58 -34.40
C PRO A 572 10.16 -5.87 -33.54
N ILE A 573 10.30 -6.04 -32.22
CA ILE A 573 9.16 -6.25 -31.29
C ILE A 573 8.27 -5.01 -31.27
N PHE A 574 8.83 -3.82 -31.47
CA PHE A 574 8.11 -2.53 -31.42
C PHE A 574 7.65 -2.04 -32.79
N THR A 575 8.01 -2.71 -33.87
CA THR A 575 7.54 -2.38 -35.23
C THR A 575 6.00 -2.31 -35.32
N PRO A 576 5.22 -3.25 -34.74
CA PRO A 576 3.75 -3.17 -34.75
C PRO A 576 3.18 -1.97 -34.01
N LEU A 577 3.96 -1.33 -33.14
CA LEU A 577 3.59 -0.14 -32.36
C LEU A 577 3.97 1.16 -33.09
N GLY A 578 4.64 1.08 -34.24
CA GLY A 578 5.01 2.21 -35.09
C GLY A 578 6.38 2.84 -34.82
N TRP A 579 7.15 2.31 -33.89
CA TRP A 579 8.47 2.84 -33.49
C TRP A 579 9.53 1.72 -33.36
N GLY A 580 9.59 0.87 -34.40
CA GLY A 580 10.55 -0.23 -34.52
C GLY A 580 11.97 0.18 -34.89
N ASP A 581 12.38 1.39 -34.59
CA ASP A 581 13.77 1.86 -34.74
C ASP A 581 14.58 1.51 -33.47
N TRP A 582 15.87 1.18 -33.65
CA TRP A 582 16.73 0.80 -32.52
C TRP A 582 16.90 1.93 -31.50
N LYS A 583 16.93 3.21 -31.93
CA LYS A 583 17.02 4.37 -31.04
C LYS A 583 15.82 4.46 -30.11
N MET A 584 14.62 4.25 -30.67
CA MET A 584 13.38 4.23 -29.89
C MET A 584 13.33 3.04 -28.92
N ALA A 585 13.78 1.87 -29.37
CA ALA A 585 13.86 0.67 -28.52
C ALA A 585 14.81 0.88 -27.35
N VAL A 586 16.01 1.43 -27.61
CA VAL A 586 16.99 1.76 -26.56
C VAL A 586 16.44 2.78 -25.58
N ALA A 587 15.83 3.87 -26.06
CA ALA A 587 15.22 4.87 -25.20
C ALA A 587 14.08 4.30 -24.32
N ALA A 588 13.26 3.39 -24.85
CA ALA A 588 12.23 2.71 -24.07
C ALA A 588 12.83 1.79 -22.99
N VAL A 589 13.92 1.09 -23.29
CA VAL A 589 14.63 0.20 -22.35
C VAL A 589 15.37 1.02 -21.29
N SER A 590 16.04 2.12 -21.66
CA SER A 590 16.67 3.01 -20.67
C SER A 590 15.67 3.58 -19.68
N GLY A 591 14.43 3.85 -20.13
CA GLY A 591 13.33 4.23 -19.28
C GLY A 591 12.89 3.21 -18.24
N LEU A 592 13.36 1.95 -18.30
CA LEU A 592 13.17 0.98 -17.20
C LEU A 592 14.15 1.21 -16.06
N ILE A 593 15.30 1.80 -16.33
CA ILE A 593 16.27 2.15 -15.30
C ILE A 593 15.75 3.34 -14.51
N ALA A 594 15.54 4.44 -15.21
CA ALA A 594 14.93 5.66 -14.69
C ALA A 594 14.16 6.33 -15.82
N LYS A 595 12.92 6.74 -15.56
CA LYS A 595 12.03 7.27 -16.62
C LYS A 595 12.51 8.62 -17.18
N GLU A 596 13.14 9.43 -16.38
CA GLU A 596 13.79 10.68 -16.78
C GLU A 596 14.92 10.47 -17.80
N ASN A 597 15.62 9.33 -17.73
CA ASN A 597 16.71 9.02 -18.64
C ASN A 597 16.28 8.84 -20.11
N VAL A 598 15.00 8.69 -20.40
CA VAL A 598 14.50 8.58 -21.78
C VAL A 598 14.88 9.80 -22.60
N VAL A 599 14.69 11.01 -22.05
CA VAL A 599 14.99 12.28 -22.73
C VAL A 599 16.50 12.43 -22.93
N GLY A 600 17.29 12.22 -21.86
CA GLY A 600 18.76 12.24 -21.96
C GLY A 600 19.32 11.18 -22.94
N THR A 601 18.73 9.97 -22.96
CA THR A 601 19.13 8.95 -23.94
C THR A 601 18.86 9.42 -25.39
N PHE A 602 17.71 10.02 -25.65
CA PHE A 602 17.43 10.61 -26.96
C PHE A 602 18.43 11.72 -27.31
N GLY A 603 18.75 12.60 -26.36
CA GLY A 603 19.77 13.63 -26.56
C GLY A 603 21.06 13.06 -27.07
N ILE A 604 21.61 12.07 -26.37
CA ILE A 604 22.86 11.40 -26.77
C ILE A 604 22.70 10.70 -28.13
N LEU A 605 21.59 9.97 -28.36
CA LEU A 605 21.33 9.26 -29.63
C LEU A 605 21.14 10.18 -30.83
N PHE A 606 20.82 11.46 -30.60
CA PHE A 606 20.74 12.51 -31.61
C PHE A 606 21.97 13.41 -31.67
N GLY A 607 23.03 13.12 -30.87
CA GLY A 607 24.33 13.78 -30.92
C GLY A 607 24.47 15.03 -30.02
N PHE A 608 23.65 15.14 -29.00
CA PHE A 608 23.73 16.22 -28.00
C PHE A 608 24.37 15.71 -26.71
N ALA A 609 25.42 16.35 -26.23
CA ALA A 609 26.10 15.98 -24.98
C ALA A 609 25.25 16.32 -23.74
N GLU A 610 24.57 17.44 -23.77
CA GLU A 610 23.67 17.90 -22.73
C GLU A 610 22.34 18.35 -23.35
N VAL A 611 21.24 18.04 -22.70
CA VAL A 611 19.90 18.41 -23.13
C VAL A 611 19.06 18.89 -21.94
N ALA A 612 18.17 19.84 -22.19
CA ALA A 612 17.17 20.27 -21.20
C ALA A 612 16.21 19.14 -20.82
N GLU A 613 15.50 19.27 -19.70
CA GLU A 613 14.54 18.26 -19.24
C GLU A 613 13.45 17.94 -20.27
N ASP A 614 13.06 18.89 -21.11
CA ASP A 614 12.07 18.74 -22.17
C ASP A 614 12.67 18.37 -23.54
N GLY A 615 14.01 18.33 -23.66
CA GLY A 615 14.74 17.93 -24.86
C GLY A 615 14.54 18.84 -26.05
N ASN A 616 14.34 20.15 -25.84
CA ASN A 616 14.00 21.10 -26.89
C ASN A 616 15.07 21.21 -27.99
N GLU A 617 16.32 20.87 -27.71
CA GLU A 617 17.46 20.92 -28.61
C GLU A 617 17.29 19.94 -29.80
N PHE A 618 16.64 18.81 -29.61
CA PHE A 618 16.49 17.79 -30.66
C PHE A 618 15.04 17.58 -31.14
N TRP A 619 14.09 18.46 -30.77
CA TRP A 619 12.69 18.36 -31.20
C TRP A 619 12.53 18.21 -32.71
N GLY A 620 13.28 19.00 -33.50
CA GLY A 620 13.22 18.93 -34.96
C GLY A 620 13.68 17.58 -35.51
N GLN A 621 14.70 16.98 -34.95
CA GLN A 621 15.21 15.66 -35.37
C GLN A 621 14.23 14.55 -34.98
N LEU A 622 13.67 14.62 -33.79
CA LEU A 622 12.66 13.67 -33.33
C LEU A 622 11.38 13.76 -34.17
N ALA A 623 10.91 14.96 -34.48
CA ALA A 623 9.72 15.18 -35.32
C ALA A 623 9.88 14.62 -36.71
N ASN A 624 11.09 14.65 -37.26
CA ASN A 624 11.39 14.07 -38.59
C ASN A 624 11.51 12.55 -38.57
N SER A 625 11.87 11.96 -37.42
CA SER A 625 12.10 10.51 -37.29
C SER A 625 10.84 9.74 -36.88
N LEU A 626 9.84 10.36 -36.29
CA LEU A 626 8.69 9.68 -35.70
C LEU A 626 7.34 10.35 -36.06
N PRO A 627 6.38 9.61 -36.67
CA PRO A 627 5.03 10.11 -36.90
C PRO A 627 4.29 10.40 -35.60
N GLN A 628 3.39 11.38 -35.60
CA GLN A 628 2.62 11.79 -34.41
C GLN A 628 1.88 10.62 -33.72
N VAL A 629 1.26 9.74 -34.51
CA VAL A 629 0.54 8.57 -33.98
C VAL A 629 1.49 7.59 -33.30
N ALA A 630 2.66 7.36 -33.90
CA ALA A 630 3.71 6.50 -33.33
C ALA A 630 4.31 7.10 -32.05
N ALA A 631 4.47 8.43 -32.02
CA ALA A 631 4.92 9.13 -30.83
C ALA A 631 3.95 9.03 -29.66
N TYR A 632 2.66 9.17 -29.93
CA TYR A 632 1.63 8.99 -28.89
C TYR A 632 1.57 7.52 -28.40
N SER A 633 1.74 6.56 -29.31
CA SER A 633 1.91 5.15 -29.00
C SER A 633 3.12 4.90 -28.10
N PHE A 634 4.28 5.51 -28.40
CA PHE A 634 5.48 5.45 -27.58
C PHE A 634 5.26 6.05 -26.17
N LEU A 635 4.59 7.20 -26.13
CA LEU A 635 4.20 7.84 -24.85
C LEU A 635 3.39 6.87 -23.98
N VAL A 636 2.29 6.31 -24.54
CA VAL A 636 1.39 5.42 -23.78
C VAL A 636 2.12 4.16 -23.35
N PHE A 637 3.00 3.61 -24.17
CA PHE A 637 3.84 2.46 -23.78
C PHE A 637 4.68 2.80 -22.56
N ASN A 638 5.40 3.93 -22.58
CA ASN A 638 6.27 4.33 -21.46
C ASN A 638 5.48 4.71 -20.18
N LEU A 639 4.22 5.14 -20.33
CA LEU A 639 3.35 5.40 -19.19
C LEU A 639 2.89 4.12 -18.48
N LEU A 640 2.52 3.09 -19.24
CA LEU A 640 1.86 1.89 -18.73
C LEU A 640 2.80 0.70 -18.52
N CYS A 641 3.97 0.66 -19.20
CA CYS A 641 4.92 -0.44 -19.06
C CYS A 641 5.50 -0.53 -17.63
N ALA A 642 6.33 -1.55 -17.39
CA ALA A 642 7.02 -1.70 -16.13
C ALA A 642 7.65 -0.36 -15.68
N PRO A 643 7.52 -0.01 -14.39
CA PRO A 643 8.08 1.23 -13.86
C PRO A 643 9.63 1.13 -13.77
N CYS A 644 10.28 2.20 -13.31
CA CYS A 644 11.71 2.21 -13.09
C CYS A 644 12.18 1.10 -12.13
N PHE A 645 13.43 0.69 -12.21
CA PHE A 645 13.98 -0.40 -11.38
C PHE A 645 13.81 -0.16 -9.89
N ALA A 646 13.86 1.09 -9.43
CA ALA A 646 13.59 1.44 -8.05
C ALA A 646 12.16 1.05 -7.63
N ALA A 647 11.17 1.35 -8.47
CA ALA A 647 9.78 0.98 -8.21
C ALA A 647 9.55 -0.53 -8.38
N MET A 648 10.22 -1.19 -9.34
CA MET A 648 10.21 -2.65 -9.45
C MET A 648 10.79 -3.32 -8.19
N GLY A 649 11.84 -2.76 -7.61
CA GLY A 649 12.40 -3.21 -6.32
C GLY A 649 11.39 -3.06 -5.16
N ALA A 650 10.60 -1.99 -5.15
CA ALA A 650 9.50 -1.82 -4.20
C ALA A 650 8.38 -2.85 -4.43
N ILE A 651 7.96 -3.07 -5.69
CA ILE A 651 6.97 -4.10 -6.07
C ILE A 651 7.44 -5.49 -5.60
N LYS A 652 8.70 -5.87 -5.88
CA LYS A 652 9.26 -7.16 -5.44
C LYS A 652 9.17 -7.34 -3.93
N ARG A 653 9.46 -6.29 -3.17
CA ARG A 653 9.42 -6.33 -1.71
C ARG A 653 8.00 -6.42 -1.17
N GLU A 654 7.08 -5.58 -1.68
CA GLU A 654 5.70 -5.54 -1.18
C GLU A 654 4.87 -6.75 -1.62
N MET A 655 5.19 -7.35 -2.77
CA MET A 655 4.60 -8.63 -3.21
C MET A 655 5.08 -9.82 -2.38
N ASN A 656 6.27 -9.75 -1.80
CA ASN A 656 6.92 -10.80 -1.00
C ASN A 656 6.87 -12.20 -1.63
N ASN A 657 6.74 -12.27 -2.95
CA ASN A 657 6.67 -13.51 -3.73
C ASN A 657 7.17 -13.26 -5.15
N ILE A 658 8.16 -14.02 -5.57
CA ILE A 658 8.81 -13.85 -6.88
C ILE A 658 7.86 -14.12 -8.05
N LYS A 659 6.92 -15.05 -7.92
CA LYS A 659 5.92 -15.36 -8.96
C LYS A 659 4.96 -14.19 -9.14
N TRP A 660 4.50 -13.59 -8.05
CA TRP A 660 3.64 -12.41 -8.10
C TRP A 660 4.35 -11.18 -8.63
N PHE A 661 5.65 -11.04 -8.35
CA PHE A 661 6.47 -9.98 -8.93
C PHE A 661 6.53 -10.09 -10.45
N PHE A 662 6.90 -11.24 -11.00
CA PHE A 662 6.95 -11.42 -12.45
C PHE A 662 5.57 -11.32 -13.10
N PHE A 663 4.53 -11.79 -12.43
CA PHE A 663 3.17 -11.61 -12.90
C PHE A 663 2.77 -10.13 -12.99
N ALA A 664 3.10 -9.32 -11.97
CA ALA A 664 2.83 -7.89 -11.97
C ALA A 664 3.54 -7.15 -13.10
N ILE A 665 4.85 -7.40 -13.26
CA ILE A 665 5.66 -6.78 -14.32
C ILE A 665 5.19 -7.23 -15.71
N GLY A 666 4.94 -8.53 -15.88
CA GLY A 666 4.43 -9.08 -17.13
C GLY A 666 3.06 -8.51 -17.51
N TYR A 667 2.17 -8.36 -16.54
CA TYR A 667 0.86 -7.74 -16.73
C TYR A 667 0.97 -6.27 -17.19
N GLN A 668 1.83 -5.48 -16.55
CA GLN A 668 2.07 -4.09 -16.89
C GLN A 668 2.63 -3.94 -18.31
N CYS A 669 3.65 -4.74 -18.66
CA CYS A 669 4.24 -4.73 -20.00
C CYS A 669 3.23 -5.17 -21.07
N LEU A 670 2.44 -6.22 -20.79
CA LEU A 670 1.43 -6.71 -21.72
C LEU A 670 0.34 -5.66 -21.97
N LEU A 671 -0.17 -5.04 -20.92
CA LEU A 671 -1.19 -3.99 -21.02
C LEU A 671 -0.65 -2.79 -21.81
N ALA A 672 0.57 -2.35 -21.53
CA ALA A 672 1.23 -1.27 -22.24
C ALA A 672 1.39 -1.59 -23.73
N TYR A 673 1.83 -2.80 -24.05
CA TYR A 673 2.01 -3.24 -25.42
C TYR A 673 0.67 -3.26 -26.20
N VAL A 674 -0.36 -3.88 -25.60
CA VAL A 674 -1.69 -3.95 -26.23
C VAL A 674 -2.30 -2.57 -26.43
N ALA A 675 -2.24 -1.70 -25.41
CA ALA A 675 -2.77 -0.34 -25.50
C ALA A 675 -2.05 0.48 -26.59
N SER A 676 -0.72 0.41 -26.62
CA SER A 676 0.13 1.11 -27.58
C SER A 676 -0.11 0.62 -29.01
N LEU A 677 -0.21 -0.71 -29.20
CA LEU A 677 -0.54 -1.31 -30.50
C LEU A 677 -1.91 -0.84 -30.99
N CYS A 678 -2.93 -0.88 -30.14
CA CYS A 678 -4.28 -0.43 -30.52
C CYS A 678 -4.26 1.05 -30.94
N ILE A 679 -3.58 1.91 -30.16
CA ILE A 679 -3.46 3.35 -30.48
C ILE A 679 -2.78 3.56 -31.83
N TYR A 680 -1.67 2.89 -32.10
CA TYR A 680 -0.95 3.06 -33.35
C TYR A 680 -1.76 2.55 -34.55
N GLN A 681 -2.26 1.31 -34.48
CA GLN A 681 -2.96 0.67 -35.60
C GLN A 681 -4.28 1.35 -35.95
N ILE A 682 -5.04 1.79 -34.93
CA ILE A 682 -6.29 2.52 -35.16
C ILE A 682 -6.01 3.96 -35.54
N GLY A 683 -5.02 4.58 -34.91
CA GLY A 683 -4.61 5.95 -35.25
C GLY A 683 -4.16 6.05 -36.71
N THR A 684 -3.36 5.11 -37.21
CA THR A 684 -2.94 5.07 -38.62
C THR A 684 -4.08 4.75 -39.59
N LEU A 685 -5.04 3.92 -39.17
CA LEU A 685 -6.26 3.70 -39.94
C LEU A 685 -7.06 4.98 -40.12
N ILE A 686 -7.19 5.80 -39.07
CA ILE A 686 -7.97 7.06 -39.10
C ILE A 686 -7.22 8.16 -39.86
N THR A 687 -5.90 8.27 -39.66
CA THR A 687 -5.11 9.39 -40.22
C THR A 687 -4.60 9.10 -41.63
N ALA A 688 -4.19 7.89 -41.93
CA ALA A 688 -3.58 7.52 -43.21
C ALA A 688 -4.41 6.52 -44.02
N GLY A 689 -5.55 6.03 -43.51
CA GLY A 689 -6.41 5.06 -44.18
C GLY A 689 -5.76 3.68 -44.42
N THR A 690 -4.63 3.42 -43.79
CA THR A 690 -3.86 2.17 -43.96
C THR A 690 -4.52 1.02 -43.18
N PHE A 691 -4.92 -0.04 -43.90
CA PHE A 691 -5.49 -1.22 -43.32
C PHE A 691 -4.52 -2.39 -43.50
N GLY A 692 -4.12 -3.03 -42.41
CA GLY A 692 -3.16 -4.13 -42.43
C GLY A 692 -3.48 -5.23 -41.42
N ILE A 693 -2.66 -6.27 -41.37
CA ILE A 693 -2.81 -7.38 -40.41
C ILE A 693 -2.80 -6.84 -38.96
N GLY A 694 -1.97 -5.85 -38.66
CA GLY A 694 -1.91 -5.21 -37.34
C GLY A 694 -3.24 -4.57 -36.92
N THR A 695 -3.95 -3.96 -37.88
CA THR A 695 -5.27 -3.36 -37.64
C THR A 695 -6.30 -4.42 -37.27
N VAL A 696 -6.30 -5.57 -37.95
CA VAL A 696 -7.19 -6.68 -37.60
C VAL A 696 -6.89 -7.21 -36.20
N VAL A 697 -5.61 -7.38 -35.86
CA VAL A 697 -5.19 -7.80 -34.52
C VAL A 697 -5.62 -6.80 -33.47
N ALA A 698 -5.50 -5.48 -33.71
CA ALA A 698 -5.95 -4.44 -32.81
C ALA A 698 -7.47 -4.52 -32.54
N PHE A 699 -8.29 -4.71 -33.58
CA PHE A 699 -9.73 -4.91 -33.40
C PHE A 699 -10.06 -6.16 -32.60
N LEU A 700 -9.40 -7.29 -32.87
CA LEU A 700 -9.59 -8.52 -32.08
C LEU A 700 -9.22 -8.34 -30.61
N LEU A 701 -8.12 -7.63 -30.34
CA LEU A 701 -7.68 -7.32 -28.97
C LEU A 701 -8.68 -6.39 -28.25
N ILE A 702 -9.22 -5.39 -28.95
CA ILE A 702 -10.27 -4.52 -28.39
C ILE A 702 -11.53 -5.31 -28.08
N ILE A 703 -12.00 -6.15 -29.01
CA ILE A 703 -13.16 -7.00 -28.76
C ILE A 703 -12.92 -7.94 -27.59
N GLY A 704 -11.74 -8.55 -27.52
CA GLY A 704 -11.35 -9.39 -26.38
C GLY A 704 -11.29 -8.61 -25.06
N PHE A 705 -10.76 -7.39 -25.08
CA PHE A 705 -10.70 -6.50 -23.92
C PHE A 705 -12.10 -6.08 -23.46
N LEU A 706 -12.97 -5.68 -24.39
CA LEU A 706 -14.38 -5.36 -24.11
C LEU A 706 -15.13 -6.58 -23.57
N TYR A 707 -14.91 -7.77 -24.14
CA TYR A 707 -15.48 -9.00 -23.59
C TYR A 707 -15.04 -9.24 -22.15
N LEU A 708 -13.75 -9.10 -21.82
CA LEU A 708 -13.25 -9.24 -20.46
C LEU A 708 -13.83 -8.17 -19.53
N LEU A 709 -14.04 -6.94 -20.05
CA LEU A 709 -14.59 -5.82 -19.27
C LEU A 709 -16.07 -6.02 -18.96
N PHE A 710 -16.87 -6.51 -19.91
CA PHE A 710 -18.32 -6.68 -19.77
C PHE A 710 -18.78 -8.10 -19.40
N ARG A 711 -17.87 -9.06 -19.38
CA ARG A 711 -18.16 -10.42 -18.93
C ARG A 711 -18.84 -10.38 -17.55
N PRO A 712 -20.00 -11.10 -17.34
CA PRO A 712 -20.66 -11.13 -16.05
C PRO A 712 -19.72 -11.72 -14.99
N TYR A 713 -19.73 -11.11 -13.81
CA TYR A 713 -19.03 -11.62 -12.64
C TYR A 713 -19.75 -12.86 -12.13
N LYS A 714 -19.07 -14.00 -12.04
CA LYS A 714 -19.54 -15.14 -11.27
C LYS A 714 -19.01 -14.97 -9.86
N GLU A 715 -19.88 -14.68 -8.91
CA GLU A 715 -19.52 -14.74 -7.49
C GLU A 715 -18.94 -16.12 -7.20
N SER A 716 -17.70 -16.14 -6.77
CA SER A 716 -17.15 -17.34 -6.18
C SER A 716 -17.45 -17.25 -4.68
N THR A 717 -18.40 -18.03 -4.23
CA THR A 717 -18.79 -18.17 -2.82
C THR A 717 -17.71 -18.80 -1.93
N THR A 718 -16.50 -18.98 -2.42
CA THR A 718 -15.40 -19.58 -1.64
C THR A 718 -14.17 -18.70 -1.71
N LEU A 719 -13.87 -18.00 -0.60
CA LEU A 719 -12.53 -17.54 -0.23
C LEU A 719 -11.65 -18.78 0.03
N LYS A 720 -11.24 -19.49 -1.01
CA LYS A 720 -10.17 -20.49 -0.90
C LYS A 720 -8.85 -19.75 -0.78
N MET A 721 -8.50 -19.33 0.43
CA MET A 721 -7.11 -19.13 0.80
C MET A 721 -6.44 -20.51 0.70
N ASP A 722 -5.35 -20.58 -0.05
CA ASP A 722 -4.60 -21.82 -0.22
C ASP A 722 -3.81 -22.13 1.07
N VAL A 723 -4.52 -22.69 2.05
CA VAL A 723 -3.96 -23.12 3.36
C VAL A 723 -2.99 -24.30 3.18
N LYS A 724 -3.04 -25.01 2.04
CA LYS A 724 -2.07 -26.09 1.73
C LYS A 724 -0.63 -25.59 1.57
N GLY A 725 -0.42 -24.31 1.27
CA GLY A 725 0.91 -23.70 1.30
C GLY A 725 1.48 -23.50 2.69
N MET A 726 0.63 -23.29 3.71
CA MET A 726 1.05 -23.09 5.10
C MET A 726 1.43 -24.41 5.82
N ALA A 727 0.84 -25.53 5.44
CA ALA A 727 1.14 -26.83 6.04
C ALA A 727 2.42 -27.50 5.51
N LYS A 728 3.02 -27.02 4.41
CA LYS A 728 4.29 -27.52 3.84
C LYS A 728 5.53 -26.73 4.25
N ALA A 729 5.38 -25.72 5.09
CA ALA A 729 6.51 -24.96 5.66
C ALA A 729 6.77 -25.35 7.13
N LYS A 730 6.67 -26.66 7.43
CA LYS A 730 7.22 -27.26 8.64
C LYS A 730 8.58 -27.88 8.34
#